data_3d8248c9d505e7bc18a5a595bdf8cc64
#
_entry.id   3d8248c9d505e7bc18a5a595bdf8cc64
#
_cell.length_a   1.000
_cell.length_b   1.000
_cell.length_c   1.000
_cell.angle_alpha   90.00
_cell.angle_beta   90.00
_cell.angle_gamma   90.00
#
_symmetry.space_group_name_H-M   'P 1'
#
loop_
_entity.id
_entity.type
_entity.pdbx_description
1 polymer ?
#
loop_
_entity_poly.entity_id
_entity_poly.type
_entity_poly.pdbx_seq_one_letter_code
_entity_poly.pdbx_strand_id
1 'polypeptide(L)'
;MLSGFTLSFGSFEYDKVGTDLHIQMLDGENITVYETTIPVKDIKPDATYTVKMDHTVTIPKGVTCCLALNCSNGSRPYATLPTLNTTNRTDPNLTLSTLNMRTQKKSLTISYTYYYRLLLPFIVMILEFVVLFVLCFERVTEYAPRLRKRHDKLLRRSDKSGEAIKKRLKIRNLKDFVKWCLAERKVYRYARRTVLILNPFLLFLMLELLNGTFQKTYPNVWIFTWVFLGAIQLLIFGVIGNAERAALILDIILFPVGLVNFFLMNVRGTPFLPADILGVTTATEVADKYHLTMTPSQFVAIPAFFIWCLLLLRLRGDKKKRAFKQKLLRHVLPVVTSAACIVLLYSTPILETCGIKDSVWNKVVSCQNNGFYLNFFINLHYLRVSTPSGYSQAKVKDILSDFEKENTKTDGNSSEETNTTQSNKKRTYNKDFSTNQSLGNKQPNIILIMNESLADYSLVGKVNYNRDPLAFIHSLDENTIYGRDYVSIFGAGTSNSEFEAMTGNTIKFFPSGSNVYQQFMHESTFALPGYLKKLGYRCEAIHPSSGANWNRTASYKSMGFDQFLTIDDFKNPEYVRYISDKESYKKVIERYKNKKEGQPLFVFDMTIQNHGGYLTNTNWKDPVYPEGSHLPEAKEFLSATKVSDDAFQYLVKYFEKQDEPTIICMFGDHHPSIETEFYETLLGKKQSDWGLEEIQKRYATPFIIWANYDIEEAKEVSISNNYLENMLLKQAGITLPLYNQYIEKVSQDIPAMNVNGYMDMNGKWHNYGDSESKTVSSLLHNYEILQYGYYSDSDKTTMKKLFQWK
;
A
#
# COMPACT_ATOMS: atom_id res chain seq x y z
N MET A 1 -24.87 5.59 -14.36
CA MET A 1 -25.51 5.62 -15.69
C MET A 1 -25.35 7.01 -16.28
N LEU A 2 -24.79 7.11 -17.47
CA LEU A 2 -24.64 8.37 -18.20
C LEU A 2 -25.90 8.61 -19.02
N SER A 3 -26.51 9.80 -18.96
CA SER A 3 -27.73 10.18 -19.68
C SER A 3 -27.52 11.32 -20.68
N GLY A 4 -26.31 11.88 -20.70
CA GLY A 4 -25.95 12.95 -21.61
C GLY A 4 -24.64 13.60 -21.24
N PHE A 5 -24.15 14.45 -22.14
CA PHE A 5 -22.94 15.25 -21.94
C PHE A 5 -23.05 16.56 -22.73
N THR A 6 -22.27 17.54 -22.32
CA THR A 6 -22.27 18.86 -22.98
C THR A 6 -20.88 19.15 -23.55
N LEU A 7 -20.82 19.51 -24.81
CA LEU A 7 -19.62 19.96 -25.49
C LEU A 7 -19.64 21.48 -25.60
N SER A 8 -18.50 22.12 -25.38
CA SER A 8 -18.32 23.54 -25.58
C SER A 8 -17.53 23.78 -26.85
N PHE A 9 -18.10 24.54 -27.78
CA PHE A 9 -17.49 24.85 -29.06
C PHE A 9 -16.93 26.28 -29.03
N GLY A 10 -15.81 26.49 -29.73
CA GLY A 10 -15.23 27.78 -30.01
C GLY A 10 -15.81 28.40 -31.28
N SER A 11 -15.22 29.52 -31.71
CA SER A 11 -15.59 30.16 -32.95
C SER A 11 -15.24 29.29 -34.18
N PHE A 12 -16.15 29.19 -35.12
CA PHE A 12 -15.98 28.54 -36.41
C PHE A 12 -16.92 29.13 -37.47
N GLU A 13 -16.54 29.00 -38.74
CA GLU A 13 -17.35 29.48 -39.87
C GLU A 13 -18.17 28.30 -40.44
N TYR A 14 -19.48 28.44 -40.49
CA TYR A 14 -20.39 27.39 -40.96
C TYR A 14 -20.12 26.89 -42.38
N ASP A 15 -19.76 27.80 -43.27
CA ASP A 15 -19.57 27.46 -44.69
C ASP A 15 -18.33 26.61 -44.95
N LYS A 16 -17.46 26.45 -43.96
CA LYS A 16 -16.20 25.69 -44.03
C LYS A 16 -16.19 24.41 -43.26
N VAL A 17 -17.29 24.08 -42.59
CA VAL A 17 -17.42 22.91 -41.72
C VAL A 17 -18.16 21.79 -42.45
N GLY A 18 -17.86 20.56 -42.18
CA GLY A 18 -18.59 19.38 -42.66
C GLY A 18 -20.06 19.40 -42.21
N THR A 19 -20.90 18.64 -42.91
CA THR A 19 -22.34 18.69 -42.72
C THR A 19 -22.84 18.14 -41.39
N ASP A 20 -22.14 17.13 -40.83
CA ASP A 20 -22.58 16.45 -39.62
C ASP A 20 -21.40 16.10 -38.69
N LEU A 21 -21.62 16.22 -37.38
CA LEU A 21 -20.70 15.77 -36.33
C LEU A 21 -21.17 14.42 -35.82
N HIS A 22 -20.41 13.39 -36.10
CA HIS A 22 -20.62 12.05 -35.57
C HIS A 22 -19.95 11.91 -34.20
N ILE A 23 -20.69 11.46 -33.24
CA ILE A 23 -20.24 11.24 -31.87
C ILE A 23 -20.45 9.77 -31.53
N GLN A 24 -19.38 9.09 -31.22
CA GLN A 24 -19.40 7.70 -30.74
C GLN A 24 -18.79 7.64 -29.35
N MET A 25 -19.46 6.97 -28.44
CA MET A 25 -18.92 6.62 -27.14
C MET A 25 -18.55 5.13 -27.17
N LEU A 26 -17.29 4.87 -26.97
CA LEU A 26 -16.73 3.53 -26.95
C LEU A 26 -16.46 3.11 -25.50
N ASP A 27 -16.72 1.86 -25.16
CA ASP A 27 -16.32 1.30 -23.87
C ASP A 27 -14.82 0.92 -23.83
N GLY A 28 -14.37 0.28 -22.73
CA GLY A 28 -12.99 -0.15 -22.58
C GLY A 28 -12.53 -1.22 -23.58
N GLU A 29 -13.46 -1.85 -24.30
CA GLU A 29 -13.19 -2.85 -25.34
C GLU A 29 -13.34 -2.27 -26.76
N ASN A 30 -13.47 -0.94 -26.89
CA ASN A 30 -13.75 -0.21 -28.15
C ASN A 30 -15.09 -0.61 -28.81
N ILE A 31 -16.03 -1.11 -28.03
CA ILE A 31 -17.39 -1.38 -28.51
C ILE A 31 -18.21 -0.08 -28.40
N THR A 32 -18.89 0.30 -29.48
CA THR A 32 -19.75 1.47 -29.46
C THR A 32 -20.94 1.23 -28.52
N VAL A 33 -20.98 1.95 -27.41
CA VAL A 33 -22.05 1.88 -26.40
C VAL A 33 -23.10 2.98 -26.58
N TYR A 34 -22.74 4.04 -27.31
CA TYR A 34 -23.65 5.09 -27.73
C TYR A 34 -23.14 5.77 -28.99
N GLU A 35 -24.04 6.10 -29.91
CA GLU A 35 -23.72 6.82 -31.14
C GLU A 35 -24.82 7.84 -31.48
N THR A 36 -24.40 9.01 -31.94
CA THR A 36 -25.34 10.02 -32.44
C THR A 36 -24.67 10.90 -33.48
N THR A 37 -25.49 11.54 -34.29
CA THR A 37 -25.05 12.47 -35.32
C THR A 37 -25.76 13.80 -35.12
N ILE A 38 -25.00 14.89 -35.08
CA ILE A 38 -25.52 16.25 -34.90
C ILE A 38 -25.20 17.02 -36.16
N PRO A 39 -26.26 17.58 -36.84
CA PRO A 39 -26.04 18.51 -37.94
C PRO A 39 -25.24 19.70 -37.42
N VAL A 40 -24.14 20.05 -38.08
CA VAL A 40 -23.28 21.16 -37.65
C VAL A 40 -24.04 22.50 -37.67
N LYS A 41 -25.04 22.65 -38.55
CA LYS A 41 -25.94 23.81 -38.57
C LYS A 41 -26.67 24.07 -37.25
N ASP A 42 -26.86 23.04 -36.42
CA ASP A 42 -27.56 23.12 -35.15
C ASP A 42 -26.60 23.50 -33.97
N ILE A 43 -25.30 23.54 -34.25
CA ILE A 43 -24.26 23.91 -33.29
C ILE A 43 -23.96 25.42 -33.48
N LYS A 44 -24.12 26.20 -32.43
CA LYS A 44 -23.76 27.63 -32.44
C LYS A 44 -22.28 27.83 -32.12
N PRO A 45 -21.53 28.66 -32.87
CA PRO A 45 -20.19 29.07 -32.51
C PRO A 45 -20.18 29.72 -31.11
N ASP A 46 -19.07 29.53 -30.40
CA ASP A 46 -18.84 30.05 -29.03
C ASP A 46 -19.96 29.70 -28.01
N ALA A 47 -20.62 28.56 -28.22
CA ALA A 47 -21.72 28.10 -27.39
C ALA A 47 -21.52 26.66 -26.91
N THR A 48 -22.32 26.24 -25.95
CA THR A 48 -22.39 24.86 -25.51
C THR A 48 -23.52 24.10 -26.19
N TYR A 49 -23.26 22.85 -26.55
CA TYR A 49 -24.29 21.95 -27.11
C TYR A 49 -24.43 20.74 -26.21
N THR A 50 -25.65 20.50 -25.72
CA THR A 50 -25.94 19.36 -24.84
C THR A 50 -26.50 18.20 -25.65
N VAL A 51 -25.76 17.08 -25.68
CA VAL A 51 -26.21 15.81 -26.22
C VAL A 51 -27.01 15.09 -25.14
N LYS A 52 -28.30 14.95 -25.36
CA LYS A 52 -29.16 14.10 -24.55
C LYS A 52 -29.20 12.73 -25.18
N MET A 53 -28.82 11.72 -24.41
CA MET A 53 -28.88 10.34 -24.87
C MET A 53 -30.32 9.85 -24.84
N ASP A 54 -30.73 9.13 -25.88
CA ASP A 54 -32.05 8.50 -25.98
C ASP A 54 -32.23 7.32 -25.00
N HIS A 55 -31.12 6.74 -24.56
CA HIS A 55 -31.08 5.73 -23.52
C HIS A 55 -29.90 5.96 -22.58
N THR A 56 -29.97 5.41 -21.37
CA THR A 56 -28.87 5.55 -20.39
C THR A 56 -27.82 4.47 -20.60
N VAL A 57 -26.55 4.89 -20.70
CA VAL A 57 -25.42 3.99 -20.82
C VAL A 57 -24.87 3.66 -19.42
N THR A 58 -24.72 2.37 -19.12
CA THR A 58 -24.10 1.91 -17.87
C THR A 58 -22.60 1.71 -18.09
N ILE A 59 -21.80 2.56 -17.50
CA ILE A 59 -20.33 2.44 -17.51
C ILE A 59 -19.94 1.71 -16.22
N PRO A 60 -19.31 0.52 -16.30
CA PRO A 60 -18.78 -0.14 -15.12
C PRO A 60 -17.75 0.72 -14.40
N LYS A 61 -17.68 0.59 -13.09
CA LYS A 61 -16.69 1.34 -12.28
C LYS A 61 -15.28 0.93 -12.68
N GLY A 62 -14.44 1.91 -13.02
CA GLY A 62 -13.06 1.69 -13.41
C GLY A 62 -12.83 1.47 -14.90
N VAL A 63 -13.88 1.49 -15.71
CA VAL A 63 -13.76 1.43 -17.17
C VAL A 63 -13.65 2.84 -17.73
N THR A 64 -12.62 3.06 -18.56
CA THR A 64 -12.43 4.31 -19.30
C THR A 64 -13.23 4.24 -20.59
N CYS A 65 -14.15 5.18 -20.80
CA CYS A 65 -14.85 5.33 -22.05
C CYS A 65 -14.16 6.36 -22.94
N CYS A 66 -14.04 6.06 -24.21
CA CYS A 66 -13.54 6.98 -25.22
C CYS A 66 -14.70 7.68 -25.93
N LEU A 67 -14.64 9.01 -26.02
CA LEU A 67 -15.57 9.78 -26.85
C LEU A 67 -14.88 10.12 -28.16
N ALA A 68 -15.25 9.44 -29.22
CA ALA A 68 -14.76 9.68 -30.57
C ALA A 68 -15.67 10.72 -31.26
N LEU A 69 -15.06 11.81 -31.73
CA LEU A 69 -15.73 12.87 -32.47
C LEU A 69 -15.19 12.90 -33.89
N ASN A 70 -16.05 12.72 -34.85
CA ASN A 70 -15.71 12.74 -36.28
C ASN A 70 -16.69 13.63 -37.03
N CYS A 71 -16.22 14.38 -38.01
CA CYS A 71 -17.07 15.20 -38.88
C CYS A 71 -17.17 14.58 -40.26
N SER A 72 -18.36 14.29 -40.73
CA SER A 72 -18.57 13.80 -42.09
C SER A 72 -18.34 14.94 -43.07
N ASN A 73 -17.28 14.80 -43.82
CA ASN A 73 -16.90 15.73 -44.85
C ASN A 73 -17.52 15.30 -46.13
N GLY A 74 -18.70 15.34 -46.49
CA GLY A 74 -19.10 15.03 -47.88
C GLY A 74 -17.86 15.02 -48.82
N SER A 75 -17.82 15.07 -50.00
CA SER A 75 -16.70 14.95 -50.95
C SER A 75 -15.60 16.06 -50.90
N ARG A 76 -15.41 16.76 -49.80
CA ARG A 76 -14.44 17.89 -49.71
C ARG A 76 -13.29 17.59 -48.71
N PRO A 77 -12.05 17.41 -49.19
CA PRO A 77 -10.90 17.03 -48.35
C PRO A 77 -10.36 18.14 -47.46
N TYR A 78 -10.94 19.33 -47.39
CA TYR A 78 -10.41 20.49 -46.63
C TYR A 78 -11.44 21.20 -45.74
N ALA A 79 -12.50 20.50 -45.35
CA ALA A 79 -13.43 21.09 -44.40
C ALA A 79 -12.79 21.23 -42.99
N THR A 80 -12.85 22.43 -42.43
CA THR A 80 -12.39 22.66 -41.04
C THR A 80 -13.39 22.03 -40.09
N LEU A 81 -12.86 21.30 -39.09
CA LEU A 81 -13.66 20.76 -38.00
C LEU A 81 -14.14 21.89 -37.07
N PRO A 82 -15.30 21.78 -36.44
CA PRO A 82 -15.73 22.70 -35.40
C PRO A 82 -14.64 22.76 -34.31
N THR A 83 -14.24 23.94 -33.92
CA THR A 83 -13.25 24.11 -32.86
C THR A 83 -13.92 23.83 -31.53
N LEU A 84 -13.40 22.88 -30.77
CA LEU A 84 -13.80 22.61 -29.41
C LEU A 84 -13.02 23.48 -28.42
N ASN A 85 -13.70 24.06 -27.47
CA ASN A 85 -13.05 24.82 -26.40
C ASN A 85 -12.23 23.89 -25.52
N THR A 86 -10.99 24.29 -25.25
CA THR A 86 -10.09 23.56 -24.36
C THR A 86 -9.75 24.40 -23.14
N THR A 87 -9.55 23.75 -22.00
CA THR A 87 -9.11 24.40 -20.77
C THR A 87 -7.64 24.10 -20.52
N ASN A 88 -6.92 25.04 -19.91
CA ASN A 88 -5.54 24.83 -19.46
C ASN A 88 -5.47 24.02 -18.16
N ARG A 89 -6.60 23.71 -17.53
CA ARG A 89 -6.65 22.79 -16.40
C ARG A 89 -6.64 21.35 -16.95
N THR A 90 -5.67 20.60 -16.54
CA THR A 90 -5.63 19.15 -16.76
C THR A 90 -6.63 18.49 -15.81
N ASP A 91 -7.72 17.94 -16.34
CA ASP A 91 -8.56 17.03 -15.61
C ASP A 91 -7.89 15.64 -15.71
N PRO A 92 -7.48 15.01 -14.61
CA PRO A 92 -6.82 13.71 -14.64
C PRO A 92 -7.70 12.58 -15.22
N ASN A 93 -9.02 12.82 -15.32
CA ASN A 93 -9.98 11.85 -15.86
C ASN A 93 -10.30 12.10 -17.34
N LEU A 94 -9.69 13.10 -17.97
CA LEU A 94 -10.05 13.50 -19.33
C LEU A 94 -8.78 13.76 -20.15
N THR A 95 -8.49 12.86 -21.06
CA THR A 95 -7.37 13.01 -22.01
C THR A 95 -7.91 13.35 -23.39
N LEU A 96 -7.33 14.38 -24.02
CA LEU A 96 -7.63 14.74 -25.39
C LEU A 96 -6.61 14.11 -26.33
N SER A 97 -7.04 13.21 -27.20
CA SER A 97 -6.22 12.64 -28.27
C SER A 97 -6.71 13.14 -29.63
N THR A 98 -5.81 13.56 -30.50
CA THR A 98 -6.11 13.86 -31.89
C THR A 98 -5.91 12.63 -32.77
N LEU A 99 -6.34 12.68 -34.04
CA LEU A 99 -6.22 11.60 -35.03
C LEU A 99 -4.79 10.97 -35.15
N ASN A 100 -3.76 11.67 -34.69
CA ASN A 100 -2.36 11.18 -34.64
C ASN A 100 -1.95 10.66 -33.26
N MET A 101 -2.90 10.35 -32.36
CA MET A 101 -2.67 9.89 -30.97
C MET A 101 -1.74 10.79 -30.15
N ARG A 102 -1.62 12.08 -30.49
CA ARG A 102 -0.87 13.04 -29.68
C ARG A 102 -1.75 13.57 -28.57
N THR A 103 -1.45 13.22 -27.34
CA THR A 103 -2.08 13.82 -26.16
C THR A 103 -1.69 15.30 -26.07
N GLN A 104 -2.66 16.15 -25.88
CA GLN A 104 -2.44 17.58 -25.69
C GLN A 104 -2.49 17.93 -24.21
N LYS A 105 -1.68 18.92 -23.78
CA LYS A 105 -1.71 19.45 -22.41
C LYS A 105 -3.01 20.23 -22.06
N LYS A 106 -4.04 20.08 -22.86
CA LYS A 106 -5.34 20.77 -22.70
C LYS A 106 -6.43 19.72 -22.67
N SER A 107 -7.36 19.89 -21.77
CA SER A 107 -8.58 19.07 -21.71
C SER A 107 -9.73 19.77 -22.41
N LEU A 108 -10.62 18.98 -23.02
CA LEU A 108 -11.87 19.51 -23.54
C LEU A 108 -12.76 20.04 -22.40
N THR A 109 -13.48 21.14 -22.65
CA THR A 109 -14.52 21.58 -21.73
C THR A 109 -15.76 20.71 -21.95
N ILE A 110 -15.84 19.60 -21.22
CA ILE A 110 -16.96 18.66 -21.28
C ILE A 110 -17.57 18.59 -19.87
N SER A 111 -18.87 18.76 -19.80
CA SER A 111 -19.63 18.42 -18.59
C SER A 111 -20.47 17.17 -18.85
N TYR A 112 -20.48 16.26 -17.88
CA TYR A 112 -21.22 15.01 -17.98
C TYR A 112 -22.51 15.07 -17.17
N THR A 113 -23.58 14.58 -17.75
CA THR A 113 -24.86 14.42 -17.05
C THR A 113 -25.02 12.94 -16.70
N TYR A 114 -24.80 12.61 -15.43
CA TYR A 114 -24.95 11.25 -14.93
C TYR A 114 -26.36 11.05 -14.37
N TYR A 115 -27.05 10.03 -14.86
CA TYR A 115 -28.25 9.53 -14.19
C TYR A 115 -27.84 8.41 -13.24
N TYR A 116 -27.53 8.78 -12.01
CA TYR A 116 -27.38 7.77 -10.98
C TYR A 116 -28.78 7.23 -10.63
N ARG A 117 -28.88 5.93 -10.30
CA ARG A 117 -30.00 5.45 -9.49
C ARG A 117 -29.88 6.03 -8.07
N LEU A 118 -29.74 7.35 -7.99
CA LEU A 118 -29.60 8.13 -6.77
C LEU A 118 -30.95 8.41 -6.14
N LEU A 119 -32.06 8.03 -6.80
CA LEU A 119 -33.37 8.33 -6.24
C LEU A 119 -33.52 7.76 -4.82
N LEU A 120 -33.12 6.52 -4.61
CA LEU A 120 -33.21 5.89 -3.30
C LEU A 120 -32.19 6.48 -2.29
N PRO A 121 -30.88 6.57 -2.56
CA PRO A 121 -29.94 7.25 -1.69
C PRO A 121 -30.29 8.72 -1.44
N PHE A 122 -30.79 9.44 -2.46
CA PHE A 122 -31.20 10.85 -2.33
C PHE A 122 -32.45 11.00 -1.45
N ILE A 123 -33.44 10.12 -1.59
CA ILE A 123 -34.62 10.07 -0.72
C ILE A 123 -34.19 9.74 0.72
N VAL A 124 -33.32 8.76 0.90
CA VAL A 124 -32.77 8.39 2.23
C VAL A 124 -32.05 9.58 2.84
N MET A 125 -31.19 10.25 2.10
CA MET A 125 -30.47 11.45 2.55
C MET A 125 -31.44 12.57 2.94
N ILE A 126 -32.48 12.85 2.13
CA ILE A 126 -33.52 13.86 2.48
C ILE A 126 -34.26 13.45 3.75
N LEU A 127 -34.66 12.18 3.86
CA LEU A 127 -35.32 11.66 5.08
C LEU A 127 -34.42 11.80 6.30
N GLU A 128 -33.13 11.50 6.16
CA GLU A 128 -32.12 11.67 7.21
C GLU A 128 -31.97 13.12 7.62
N PHE A 129 -31.89 14.07 6.66
CA PHE A 129 -31.87 15.52 6.95
C PHE A 129 -33.15 16.00 7.62
N VAL A 130 -34.30 15.49 7.21
CA VAL A 130 -35.59 15.82 7.86
C VAL A 130 -35.63 15.30 9.29
N VAL A 131 -35.17 14.03 9.51
CA VAL A 131 -35.08 13.45 10.86
C VAL A 131 -34.06 14.24 11.69
N LEU A 132 -32.92 14.58 11.15
CA LEU A 132 -31.89 15.40 11.81
C LEU A 132 -32.44 16.75 12.20
N PHE A 133 -33.14 17.44 11.26
CA PHE A 133 -33.77 18.73 11.50
C PHE A 133 -34.82 18.66 12.59
N VAL A 134 -35.71 17.65 12.54
CA VAL A 134 -36.76 17.45 13.59
C VAL A 134 -36.10 17.20 14.93
N LEU A 135 -35.04 16.36 14.99
CA LEU A 135 -34.33 16.07 16.22
C LEU A 135 -33.60 17.31 16.78
N CYS A 136 -32.98 18.10 15.93
CA CYS A 136 -32.33 19.36 16.32
C CYS A 136 -33.38 20.42 16.75
N PHE A 137 -34.45 20.55 16.00
CA PHE A 137 -35.52 21.51 16.31
C PHE A 137 -36.23 21.21 17.63
N GLU A 138 -36.55 19.95 17.91
CA GLU A 138 -37.09 19.55 19.19
C GLU A 138 -36.13 19.81 20.36
N ARG A 139 -34.83 19.72 20.15
CA ARG A 139 -33.85 20.02 21.19
C ARG A 139 -33.78 21.50 21.52
N VAL A 140 -33.91 22.36 20.52
CA VAL A 140 -34.01 23.82 20.70
C VAL A 140 -35.31 24.20 21.46
N THR A 141 -36.40 23.50 21.17
CA THR A 141 -37.67 23.75 21.86
C THR A 141 -37.73 23.10 23.27
N GLU A 142 -36.97 22.06 23.57
CA GLU A 142 -36.83 21.49 24.94
C GLU A 142 -36.12 22.46 25.92
N TYR A 143 -35.31 23.39 25.43
CA TYR A 143 -34.72 24.45 26.25
C TYR A 143 -35.73 25.56 26.63
N ALA A 144 -36.92 25.57 26.03
CA ALA A 144 -37.96 26.49 26.45
C ALA A 144 -38.55 25.99 27.82
N PRO A 145 -38.44 26.80 28.90
CA PRO A 145 -38.84 26.38 30.27
C PRO A 145 -40.30 25.94 30.40
N ARG A 146 -41.17 26.33 29.48
CA ARG A 146 -42.63 26.02 29.45
C ARG A 146 -42.92 24.59 28.97
N LEU A 147 -42.12 24.04 28.02
CA LEU A 147 -42.28 22.67 27.52
C LEU A 147 -41.75 21.63 28.52
N ARG A 148 -40.68 21.97 29.24
CA ARG A 148 -40.14 21.11 30.29
C ARG A 148 -41.13 20.88 31.43
N LYS A 149 -41.81 21.95 31.89
CA LYS A 149 -42.87 21.80 32.91
C LYS A 149 -44.07 20.95 32.41
N ARG A 150 -44.42 21.05 31.13
CA ARG A 150 -45.50 20.26 30.55
C ARG A 150 -45.14 18.77 30.40
N HIS A 151 -43.91 18.47 30.04
CA HIS A 151 -43.36 17.12 29.95
C HIS A 151 -43.25 16.47 31.33
N ASP A 152 -42.70 17.17 32.31
CA ASP A 152 -42.59 16.67 33.70
C ASP A 152 -43.98 16.47 34.36
N LYS A 153 -44.96 17.27 34.01
CA LYS A 153 -46.38 17.11 34.48
C LYS A 153 -47.04 15.90 33.81
N LEU A 154 -46.74 15.59 32.57
CA LEU A 154 -47.20 14.38 31.87
C LEU A 154 -46.56 13.11 32.46
N LEU A 155 -45.26 13.14 32.76
CA LEU A 155 -44.55 12.03 33.37
C LEU A 155 -45.03 11.76 34.82
N ARG A 156 -45.37 12.79 35.60
CA ARG A 156 -45.93 12.66 36.97
C ARG A 156 -47.39 12.16 36.98
N ARG A 157 -48.16 12.45 35.95
CA ARG A 157 -49.55 11.92 35.78
C ARG A 157 -49.54 10.47 35.33
N SER A 158 -48.54 9.99 34.63
CA SER A 158 -48.35 8.60 34.24
C SER A 158 -48.15 7.64 35.40
N ASP A 159 -47.61 8.09 36.53
CA ASP A 159 -47.38 7.27 37.71
C ASP A 159 -48.67 6.93 38.51
N LYS A 160 -49.77 7.64 38.24
CA LYS A 160 -51.04 7.46 39.00
C LYS A 160 -52.18 6.83 38.22
N SER A 161 -52.10 6.64 36.90
CA SER A 161 -53.24 6.10 36.14
C SER A 161 -52.83 5.39 34.84
N GLY A 162 -52.07 4.32 34.96
CA GLY A 162 -51.65 3.47 33.80
C GLY A 162 -52.81 2.92 32.97
N GLU A 163 -54.00 2.76 33.49
CA GLU A 163 -55.16 2.28 32.75
C GLU A 163 -55.94 3.41 32.02
N ALA A 164 -55.97 4.61 32.57
CA ALA A 164 -56.69 5.72 31.96
C ALA A 164 -56.03 6.27 30.67
N ILE A 165 -54.72 6.09 30.52
CA ILE A 165 -53.99 6.54 29.34
C ILE A 165 -54.18 5.57 28.17
N LYS A 166 -54.31 4.24 28.45
CA LYS A 166 -54.58 3.24 27.41
C LYS A 166 -55.91 3.47 26.67
N LYS A 167 -56.89 4.05 27.30
CA LYS A 167 -58.19 4.31 26.68
C LYS A 167 -58.29 5.59 25.86
N ARG A 168 -57.30 6.52 25.94
CA ARG A 168 -57.37 7.85 25.27
C ARG A 168 -56.38 8.07 24.13
N LEU A 169 -55.37 7.24 23.92
CA LEU A 169 -54.47 7.37 22.78
C LEU A 169 -54.94 6.46 21.64
N LYS A 170 -55.81 6.97 20.77
CA LYS A 170 -55.97 6.43 19.43
C LYS A 170 -54.67 6.70 18.66
N ILE A 171 -53.85 5.64 18.50
CA ILE A 171 -52.66 5.72 17.64
C ILE A 171 -53.14 5.98 16.20
N ARG A 172 -53.06 7.21 15.76
CA ARG A 172 -53.50 7.62 14.41
C ARG A 172 -52.32 7.70 13.42
N ASN A 173 -51.10 7.80 13.94
CA ASN A 173 -49.90 7.94 13.12
C ASN A 173 -48.64 7.51 13.91
N LEU A 174 -47.51 7.43 13.20
CA LEU A 174 -46.20 7.05 13.76
C LEU A 174 -45.79 7.95 14.94
N LYS A 175 -46.10 9.23 14.91
CA LYS A 175 -45.82 10.21 15.97
C LYS A 175 -46.58 9.89 17.29
N ASP A 176 -47.79 9.41 17.21
CA ASP A 176 -48.57 8.99 18.38
C ASP A 176 -48.09 7.65 18.91
N PHE A 177 -47.64 6.74 18.02
CA PHE A 177 -47.00 5.47 18.42
C PHE A 177 -45.68 5.73 19.16
N VAL A 178 -44.79 6.60 18.66
CA VAL A 178 -43.54 6.96 19.32
C VAL A 178 -43.82 7.64 20.67
N LYS A 179 -44.80 8.55 20.75
CA LYS A 179 -45.22 9.15 22.03
C LYS A 179 -45.72 8.11 23.03
N TRP A 180 -46.52 7.14 22.56
CA TRP A 180 -46.98 6.05 23.38
C TRP A 180 -45.81 5.18 23.90
N CYS A 181 -44.88 4.79 23.03
CA CYS A 181 -43.68 4.03 23.42
C CYS A 181 -42.84 4.77 24.46
N LEU A 182 -42.70 6.09 24.31
CA LEU A 182 -41.96 6.95 25.25
C LEU A 182 -42.71 7.18 26.59
N ALA A 183 -44.04 7.17 26.57
CA ALA A 183 -44.87 7.32 27.76
C ALA A 183 -44.99 6.04 28.61
N GLU A 184 -44.93 4.86 27.97
CA GLU A 184 -44.99 3.55 28.64
C GLU A 184 -43.63 3.20 29.24
N ARG A 185 -43.47 3.37 30.54
CA ARG A 185 -42.18 3.20 31.26
C ARG A 185 -41.53 1.82 31.06
N LYS A 186 -42.32 0.77 30.88
CA LYS A 186 -41.83 -0.60 30.62
C LYS A 186 -41.31 -0.70 29.18
N VAL A 187 -42.10 -0.26 28.20
CA VAL A 187 -41.72 -0.28 26.76
C VAL A 187 -40.47 0.56 26.52
N TYR A 188 -40.41 1.76 27.08
CA TYR A 188 -39.22 2.62 26.99
C TYR A 188 -37.96 1.93 27.54
N ARG A 189 -38.07 1.23 28.71
CA ARG A 189 -36.91 0.52 29.27
C ARG A 189 -36.45 -0.64 28.40
N TYR A 190 -37.37 -1.40 27.81
CA TYR A 190 -37.01 -2.47 26.88
C TYR A 190 -36.41 -1.90 25.61
N ALA A 191 -37.03 -0.92 24.93
CA ALA A 191 -36.54 -0.26 23.74
C ALA A 191 -35.14 0.32 23.98
N ARG A 192 -34.94 1.04 25.09
CA ARG A 192 -33.64 1.55 25.48
C ARG A 192 -32.56 0.47 25.63
N ARG A 193 -32.89 -0.65 26.28
CA ARG A 193 -31.97 -1.78 26.43
C ARG A 193 -31.65 -2.39 25.09
N THR A 194 -32.62 -2.62 24.25
CA THR A 194 -32.44 -3.13 22.88
C THR A 194 -31.56 -2.22 22.07
N VAL A 195 -31.77 -0.90 22.06
CA VAL A 195 -30.93 0.07 21.37
C VAL A 195 -29.48 0.00 21.85
N LEU A 196 -29.24 -0.06 23.16
CA LEU A 196 -27.88 -0.13 23.73
C LEU A 196 -27.19 -1.46 23.45
N ILE A 197 -27.93 -2.58 23.38
CA ILE A 197 -27.37 -3.90 23.01
C ILE A 197 -27.05 -3.95 21.52
N LEU A 198 -27.91 -3.36 20.69
CA LEU A 198 -27.71 -3.33 19.24
C LEU A 198 -26.73 -2.26 18.77
N ASN A 199 -26.37 -1.27 19.61
CA ASN A 199 -25.48 -0.19 19.25
C ASN A 199 -24.16 -0.65 18.59
N PRO A 200 -23.41 -1.62 19.15
CA PRO A 200 -22.17 -2.08 18.53
C PRO A 200 -22.39 -2.67 17.14
N PHE A 201 -23.52 -3.37 16.93
CA PHE A 201 -23.87 -3.92 15.63
C PHE A 201 -24.25 -2.84 14.63
N LEU A 202 -24.98 -1.80 15.03
CA LEU A 202 -25.34 -0.69 14.18
C LEU A 202 -24.13 0.17 13.81
N LEU A 203 -23.19 0.37 14.73
CA LEU A 203 -21.91 0.98 14.45
C LEU A 203 -21.14 0.19 13.40
N PHE A 204 -21.00 -1.13 13.59
CA PHE A 204 -20.40 -2.03 12.61
C PHE A 204 -21.07 -1.89 11.23
N LEU A 205 -22.40 -1.95 11.18
CA LEU A 205 -23.14 -1.82 9.93
C LEU A 205 -22.86 -0.49 9.21
N MET A 206 -22.90 0.64 9.93
CA MET A 206 -22.61 1.97 9.38
C MET A 206 -21.19 2.04 8.81
N LEU A 207 -20.24 1.39 9.47
CA LEU A 207 -18.84 1.42 9.06
C LEU A 207 -18.55 0.52 7.87
N GLU A 208 -19.14 -0.66 7.81
CA GLU A 208 -19.00 -1.52 6.63
C GLU A 208 -19.73 -0.93 5.41
N LEU A 209 -20.83 -0.21 5.62
CA LEU A 209 -21.48 0.58 4.55
C LEU A 209 -20.58 1.74 4.10
N LEU A 210 -19.95 2.44 5.05
CA LEU A 210 -18.99 3.50 4.76
C LEU A 210 -17.84 3.01 3.89
N ASN A 211 -17.27 1.84 4.24
CA ASN A 211 -16.12 1.25 3.55
C ASN A 211 -16.51 0.44 2.29
N GLY A 212 -17.80 0.21 2.03
CA GLY A 212 -18.28 -0.59 0.89
C GLY A 212 -17.96 -2.08 0.99
N THR A 213 -17.70 -2.58 2.20
CA THR A 213 -17.27 -3.96 2.47
C THR A 213 -18.40 -4.88 2.95
N PHE A 214 -19.55 -4.32 3.33
CA PHE A 214 -20.66 -5.06 3.93
C PHE A 214 -21.09 -6.32 3.17
N GLN A 215 -21.11 -6.26 1.83
CA GLN A 215 -21.52 -7.41 1.00
C GLN A 215 -20.46 -8.51 0.91
N LYS A 216 -19.23 -8.22 1.30
CA LYS A 216 -18.08 -9.14 1.22
C LYS A 216 -17.80 -9.83 2.56
N THR A 217 -18.30 -9.27 3.68
CA THR A 217 -18.08 -9.85 5.01
C THR A 217 -18.98 -11.07 5.25
N TYR A 218 -18.41 -12.10 5.86
CA TYR A 218 -19.14 -13.32 6.19
C TYR A 218 -20.07 -13.15 7.42
N PRO A 219 -21.18 -13.87 7.53
CA PRO A 219 -22.12 -13.75 8.66
C PRO A 219 -21.53 -14.03 10.05
N ASN A 220 -20.53 -14.92 10.16
CA ASN A 220 -19.80 -15.18 11.40
C ASN A 220 -19.03 -13.93 11.87
N VAL A 221 -18.45 -13.17 10.93
CA VAL A 221 -17.75 -11.91 11.21
C VAL A 221 -18.69 -10.91 11.89
N TRP A 222 -19.95 -10.84 11.47
CA TRP A 222 -20.94 -9.92 12.05
C TRP A 222 -21.15 -10.20 13.54
N ILE A 223 -21.25 -11.48 13.91
CA ILE A 223 -21.45 -11.90 15.30
C ILE A 223 -20.20 -11.57 16.12
N PHE A 224 -19.01 -11.96 15.65
CA PHE A 224 -17.77 -11.73 16.38
C PHE A 224 -17.44 -10.23 16.50
N THR A 225 -17.69 -9.42 15.47
CA THR A 225 -17.51 -7.97 15.54
C THR A 225 -18.50 -7.35 16.53
N TRP A 226 -19.76 -7.80 16.54
CA TRP A 226 -20.75 -7.34 17.52
C TRP A 226 -20.33 -7.66 18.94
N VAL A 227 -19.85 -8.89 19.20
CA VAL A 227 -19.35 -9.32 20.52
C VAL A 227 -18.11 -8.50 20.92
N PHE A 228 -17.17 -8.30 20.01
CA PHE A 228 -15.95 -7.53 20.24
C PHE A 228 -16.24 -6.06 20.56
N LEU A 229 -17.00 -5.37 19.70
CA LEU A 229 -17.39 -3.98 19.94
C LEU A 229 -18.30 -3.85 21.17
N GLY A 230 -19.14 -4.85 21.42
CA GLY A 230 -19.96 -4.96 22.63
C GLY A 230 -19.12 -5.09 23.90
N ALA A 231 -18.02 -5.85 23.86
CA ALA A 231 -17.07 -5.93 24.96
C ALA A 231 -16.40 -4.57 25.22
N ILE A 232 -15.99 -3.85 24.17
CA ILE A 232 -15.43 -2.50 24.32
C ILE A 232 -16.46 -1.54 24.92
N GLN A 233 -17.73 -1.57 24.43
CA GLN A 233 -18.79 -0.75 25.00
C GLN A 233 -19.03 -1.08 26.48
N LEU A 234 -18.99 -2.35 26.84
CA LEU A 234 -19.15 -2.82 28.21
C LEU A 234 -17.99 -2.38 29.10
N LEU A 235 -16.76 -2.37 28.59
CA LEU A 235 -15.58 -1.84 29.26
C LEU A 235 -15.76 -0.35 29.58
N ILE A 236 -16.11 0.45 28.57
CA ILE A 236 -16.39 1.89 28.75
C ILE A 236 -17.53 2.11 29.74
N PHE A 237 -18.58 1.27 29.69
CA PHE A 237 -19.66 1.32 30.66
C PHE A 237 -19.18 1.04 32.08
N GLY A 238 -18.31 0.04 32.26
CA GLY A 238 -17.73 -0.27 33.56
C GLY A 238 -16.96 0.89 34.16
N VAL A 239 -16.21 1.64 33.34
CA VAL A 239 -15.47 2.83 33.78
C VAL A 239 -16.41 3.99 34.10
N ILE A 240 -17.33 4.32 33.21
CA ILE A 240 -18.16 5.55 33.31
C ILE A 240 -19.43 5.31 34.14
N GLY A 241 -19.93 4.08 34.25
CA GLY A 241 -21.16 3.73 34.93
C GLY A 241 -22.45 4.21 34.24
N ASN A 242 -22.37 4.70 33.00
CA ASN A 242 -23.52 5.17 32.22
C ASN A 242 -23.52 4.55 30.83
N ALA A 243 -24.53 3.75 30.52
CA ALA A 243 -24.55 2.94 29.31
C ALA A 243 -24.75 3.78 28.03
N GLU A 244 -25.54 4.84 28.09
CA GLU A 244 -25.78 5.74 26.94
C GLU A 244 -24.52 6.52 26.58
N ARG A 245 -23.80 7.00 27.60
CA ARG A 245 -22.53 7.67 27.38
C ARG A 245 -21.47 6.69 26.88
N ALA A 246 -21.47 5.45 27.37
CA ALA A 246 -20.55 4.43 26.89
C ALA A 246 -20.76 4.11 25.41
N ALA A 247 -22.01 3.96 24.99
CA ALA A 247 -22.36 3.77 23.59
C ALA A 247 -21.92 4.97 22.73
N LEU A 248 -22.24 6.18 23.17
CA LEU A 248 -21.88 7.41 22.44
C LEU A 248 -20.36 7.60 22.33
N ILE A 249 -19.59 7.29 23.38
CA ILE A 249 -18.13 7.39 23.37
C ILE A 249 -17.53 6.36 22.42
N LEU A 250 -18.04 5.11 22.45
CA LEU A 250 -17.63 4.08 21.50
C LEU A 250 -17.79 4.59 20.07
N ASP A 251 -18.97 5.12 19.74
CA ASP A 251 -19.31 5.56 18.40
C ASP A 251 -18.46 6.76 17.96
N ILE A 252 -18.28 7.78 18.82
CA ILE A 252 -17.48 8.98 18.54
C ILE A 252 -15.98 8.65 18.34
N ILE A 253 -15.47 7.62 19.02
CA ILE A 253 -14.07 7.22 18.87
C ILE A 253 -13.89 6.38 17.60
N LEU A 254 -14.73 5.40 17.37
CA LEU A 254 -14.49 4.40 16.35
C LEU A 254 -14.95 4.82 14.96
N PHE A 255 -16.02 5.61 14.83
CA PHE A 255 -16.50 6.02 13.52
C PHE A 255 -15.46 6.86 12.72
N PRO A 256 -14.77 7.85 13.32
CA PRO A 256 -13.69 8.56 12.63
C PRO A 256 -12.54 7.65 12.19
N VAL A 257 -12.19 6.63 13.00
CA VAL A 257 -11.15 5.65 12.64
C VAL A 257 -11.57 4.84 11.41
N GLY A 258 -12.85 4.45 11.32
CA GLY A 258 -13.40 3.81 10.13
C GLY A 258 -13.40 4.73 8.90
N LEU A 259 -13.60 6.03 9.10
CA LEU A 259 -13.50 7.03 8.03
C LEU A 259 -12.06 7.18 7.53
N VAL A 260 -11.07 7.16 8.43
CA VAL A 260 -9.64 7.13 8.06
C VAL A 260 -9.34 5.89 7.21
N ASN A 261 -9.84 4.70 7.62
CA ASN A 261 -9.67 3.49 6.83
C ASN A 261 -10.23 3.63 5.40
N PHE A 262 -11.40 4.24 5.25
CA PHE A 262 -11.99 4.50 3.94
C PHE A 262 -11.05 5.33 3.05
N PHE A 263 -10.51 6.41 3.57
CA PHE A 263 -9.59 7.26 2.81
C PHE A 263 -8.28 6.55 2.47
N LEU A 264 -7.69 5.81 3.40
CA LEU A 264 -6.47 5.06 3.15
C LEU A 264 -6.67 3.95 2.10
N MET A 265 -7.81 3.26 2.14
CA MET A 265 -8.16 2.28 1.10
C MET A 265 -8.26 2.90 -0.28
N ASN A 266 -8.79 4.13 -0.40
CA ASN A 266 -8.92 4.82 -1.68
C ASN A 266 -7.59 5.43 -2.17
N VAL A 267 -6.76 5.89 -1.26
CA VAL A 267 -5.50 6.59 -1.58
C VAL A 267 -4.34 5.61 -1.75
N ARG A 268 -4.21 4.68 -0.80
CA ARG A 268 -3.08 3.76 -0.70
C ARG A 268 -3.40 2.35 -1.19
N GLY A 269 -4.70 2.04 -1.35
CA GLY A 269 -5.15 0.68 -1.71
C GLY A 269 -4.98 -0.35 -0.59
N THR A 270 -4.62 0.06 0.64
CA THR A 270 -4.45 -0.82 1.80
C THR A 270 -5.25 -0.34 2.99
N PRO A 271 -5.77 -1.24 3.86
CA PRO A 271 -6.53 -0.84 5.03
C PRO A 271 -5.66 -0.15 6.09
N PHE A 272 -6.32 0.59 6.98
CA PHE A 272 -5.68 1.14 8.18
C PHE A 272 -5.36 0.00 9.16
N LEU A 273 -4.09 -0.20 9.44
CA LEU A 273 -3.57 -1.24 10.33
C LEU A 273 -3.08 -0.61 11.66
N PRO A 274 -2.97 -1.41 12.75
CA PRO A 274 -2.44 -0.91 14.01
C PRO A 274 -1.06 -0.24 13.90
N ALA A 275 -0.23 -0.71 13.01
CA ALA A 275 1.09 -0.16 12.72
C ALA A 275 1.03 1.28 12.16
N ASP A 276 -0.01 1.64 11.42
CA ASP A 276 -0.18 2.97 10.85
C ASP A 276 -0.37 4.07 11.91
N ILE A 277 -0.76 3.71 13.14
CA ILE A 277 -0.85 4.66 14.26
C ILE A 277 0.51 5.31 14.54
N LEU A 278 1.60 4.57 14.33
CA LEU A 278 2.97 5.06 14.52
C LEU A 278 3.40 6.00 13.38
N GLY A 279 2.78 5.89 12.21
CA GLY A 279 3.07 6.71 11.02
C GLY A 279 2.13 7.90 10.81
N VAL A 280 1.29 8.28 11.77
CA VAL A 280 0.30 9.36 11.61
C VAL A 280 0.94 10.70 11.22
N THR A 281 2.12 11.01 11.74
CA THR A 281 2.85 12.25 11.38
C THR A 281 3.20 12.31 9.91
N THR A 282 3.72 11.21 9.34
CA THR A 282 4.04 11.10 7.91
C THR A 282 2.78 11.19 7.04
N ALA A 283 1.67 10.60 7.48
CA ALA A 283 0.41 10.65 6.75
C ALA A 283 -0.17 12.07 6.67
N THR A 284 0.01 12.89 7.72
CA THR A 284 -0.46 14.28 7.72
C THR A 284 0.33 15.19 6.79
N GLU A 285 1.61 14.91 6.55
CA GLU A 285 2.48 15.70 5.66
C GLU A 285 2.15 15.52 4.17
N VAL A 286 1.49 14.42 3.81
CA VAL A 286 1.13 14.14 2.41
C VAL A 286 -0.37 14.26 2.14
N ALA A 287 -1.20 14.47 3.15
CA ALA A 287 -2.65 14.46 3.05
C ALA A 287 -3.21 15.52 2.09
N ASP A 288 -2.55 16.66 1.96
CA ASP A 288 -2.92 17.76 1.06
C ASP A 288 -2.72 17.45 -0.43
N LYS A 289 -1.91 16.41 -0.73
CA LYS A 289 -1.62 15.99 -2.11
C LYS A 289 -2.66 15.03 -2.69
N TYR A 290 -3.60 14.56 -1.87
CA TYR A 290 -4.60 13.60 -2.27
C TYR A 290 -6.00 14.22 -2.37
N HIS A 291 -6.67 13.98 -3.50
CA HIS A 291 -8.07 14.38 -3.66
C HIS A 291 -8.98 13.35 -2.98
N LEU A 292 -9.61 13.77 -1.89
CA LEU A 292 -10.56 12.93 -1.16
C LEU A 292 -11.90 12.90 -1.92
N THR A 293 -12.17 11.81 -2.60
CA THR A 293 -13.45 11.62 -3.29
C THR A 293 -14.44 10.87 -2.40
N MET A 294 -15.66 11.36 -2.31
CA MET A 294 -16.74 10.70 -1.58
C MET A 294 -17.64 9.92 -2.55
N THR A 295 -18.01 8.71 -2.16
CA THR A 295 -18.97 7.88 -2.89
C THR A 295 -20.38 8.04 -2.30
N PRO A 296 -21.46 7.62 -2.98
CA PRO A 296 -22.84 7.74 -2.47
C PRO A 296 -23.05 7.08 -1.09
N SER A 297 -22.28 6.06 -0.75
CA SER A 297 -22.38 5.38 0.55
C SER A 297 -21.98 6.26 1.74
N GLN A 298 -21.01 7.19 1.56
CA GLN A 298 -20.63 8.12 2.63
C GLN A 298 -21.71 9.17 2.87
N PHE A 299 -22.40 9.61 1.82
CA PHE A 299 -23.51 10.55 1.97
C PHE A 299 -24.70 9.96 2.76
N VAL A 300 -24.80 8.64 2.84
CA VAL A 300 -25.79 7.96 3.70
C VAL A 300 -25.22 7.67 5.08
N ALA A 301 -24.02 7.08 5.16
CA ALA A 301 -23.45 6.62 6.42
C ALA A 301 -23.14 7.76 7.42
N ILE A 302 -22.63 8.90 6.92
CA ILE A 302 -22.27 10.03 7.79
C ILE A 302 -23.50 10.68 8.44
N PRO A 303 -24.57 11.07 7.72
CA PRO A 303 -25.78 11.57 8.36
C PRO A 303 -26.44 10.54 9.28
N ALA A 304 -26.49 9.26 8.89
CA ALA A 304 -27.02 8.20 9.74
C ALA A 304 -26.29 8.11 11.08
N PHE A 305 -24.96 8.24 11.06
CA PHE A 305 -24.15 8.28 12.27
C PHE A 305 -24.53 9.47 13.18
N PHE A 306 -24.66 10.68 12.63
CA PHE A 306 -25.05 11.83 13.44
C PHE A 306 -26.47 11.71 14.00
N ILE A 307 -27.43 11.19 13.22
CA ILE A 307 -28.80 10.90 13.68
C ILE A 307 -28.74 9.89 14.83
N TRP A 308 -27.95 8.85 14.68
CA TRP A 308 -27.77 7.83 15.71
C TRP A 308 -27.18 8.41 17.00
N CYS A 309 -26.14 9.21 16.93
CA CYS A 309 -25.58 9.92 18.09
C CYS A 309 -26.60 10.80 18.80
N LEU A 310 -27.43 11.53 18.03
CA LEU A 310 -28.51 12.35 18.59
C LEU A 310 -29.58 11.51 19.29
N LEU A 311 -29.91 10.34 18.76
CA LEU A 311 -30.81 9.39 19.42
C LEU A 311 -30.22 8.88 20.73
N LEU A 312 -28.93 8.50 20.76
CA LEU A 312 -28.25 8.07 21.97
C LEU A 312 -28.22 9.17 23.03
N LEU A 313 -28.00 10.42 22.65
CA LEU A 313 -28.03 11.58 23.55
C LEU A 313 -29.41 11.81 24.18
N ARG A 314 -30.49 11.37 23.51
CA ARG A 314 -31.87 11.46 24.02
C ARG A 314 -32.26 10.36 24.98
N LEU A 315 -31.56 9.22 24.92
CA LEU A 315 -31.83 8.14 25.84
C LEU A 315 -31.44 8.55 27.27
N ARG A 316 -32.37 8.39 28.19
CA ARG A 316 -32.17 8.70 29.61
C ARG A 316 -32.34 7.47 30.47
N GLY A 317 -31.31 7.15 31.26
CA GLY A 317 -31.38 6.09 32.24
C GLY A 317 -32.10 6.50 33.52
N ASP A 318 -32.69 5.51 34.21
CA ASP A 318 -33.30 5.72 35.54
C ASP A 318 -32.21 6.12 36.55
N LYS A 319 -32.32 7.28 37.15
CA LYS A 319 -31.51 7.73 38.28
C LYS A 319 -31.97 7.01 39.59
N LYS A 320 -31.57 5.77 39.79
CA LYS A 320 -31.80 5.06 41.05
C LYS A 320 -30.66 5.25 42.01
N LYS A 321 -30.94 5.62 43.28
CA LYS A 321 -29.97 5.53 44.37
C LYS A 321 -29.63 4.05 44.57
N ARG A 322 -28.35 3.69 44.58
CA ARG A 322 -27.87 2.30 44.74
C ARG A 322 -26.97 2.20 45.97
N ALA A 323 -27.01 1.08 46.64
CA ALA A 323 -26.10 0.75 47.73
C ALA A 323 -24.66 0.66 47.18
N PHE A 324 -23.67 0.89 48.03
CA PHE A 324 -22.24 0.88 47.64
C PHE A 324 -21.84 -0.43 46.93
N LYS A 325 -22.22 -1.59 47.48
CA LYS A 325 -21.95 -2.90 46.86
C LYS A 325 -22.53 -3.04 45.44
N GLN A 326 -23.74 -2.51 45.21
CA GLN A 326 -24.36 -2.51 43.88
C GLN A 326 -23.69 -1.55 42.90
N LYS A 327 -23.14 -0.42 43.39
CA LYS A 327 -22.36 0.49 42.58
C LYS A 327 -21.02 -0.17 42.19
N LEU A 328 -20.31 -0.76 43.16
CA LEU A 328 -19.05 -1.45 42.92
C LEU A 328 -19.20 -2.56 41.89
N LEU A 329 -20.20 -3.43 42.06
CA LEU A 329 -20.49 -4.54 41.15
C LEU A 329 -20.82 -4.05 39.74
N ARG A 330 -21.51 -2.90 39.62
CA ARG A 330 -21.84 -2.30 38.32
C ARG A 330 -20.63 -1.81 37.57
N HIS A 331 -19.54 -1.45 38.23
CA HIS A 331 -18.30 -1.02 37.61
C HIS A 331 -17.35 -2.20 37.37
N VAL A 332 -17.13 -3.03 38.39
CA VAL A 332 -16.15 -4.11 38.35
C VAL A 332 -16.60 -5.25 37.41
N LEU A 333 -17.84 -5.72 37.54
CA LEU A 333 -18.29 -6.86 36.73
C LEU A 333 -18.19 -6.60 35.19
N PRO A 334 -18.67 -5.45 34.64
CA PRO A 334 -18.50 -5.16 33.25
C PRO A 334 -17.03 -5.07 32.79
N VAL A 335 -16.15 -4.50 33.61
CA VAL A 335 -14.73 -4.44 33.30
C VAL A 335 -14.12 -5.83 33.22
N VAL A 336 -14.36 -6.66 34.22
CA VAL A 336 -13.82 -8.03 34.28
C VAL A 336 -14.36 -8.90 33.15
N THR A 337 -15.68 -8.86 32.88
CA THR A 337 -16.27 -9.66 31.80
C THR A 337 -15.80 -9.20 30.42
N SER A 338 -15.67 -7.90 30.22
CA SER A 338 -15.18 -7.34 28.98
C SER A 338 -13.69 -7.65 28.75
N ALA A 339 -12.86 -7.50 29.80
CA ALA A 339 -11.46 -7.86 29.73
C ALA A 339 -11.28 -9.36 29.44
N ALA A 340 -12.02 -10.22 30.13
CA ALA A 340 -12.00 -11.66 29.88
C ALA A 340 -12.43 -12.00 28.44
N CYS A 341 -13.47 -11.36 27.91
CA CYS A 341 -13.92 -11.56 26.54
C CYS A 341 -12.83 -11.13 25.52
N ILE A 342 -12.24 -9.95 25.70
CA ILE A 342 -11.19 -9.44 24.80
C ILE A 342 -9.95 -10.34 24.85
N VAL A 343 -9.52 -10.74 26.07
CA VAL A 343 -8.38 -11.66 26.23
C VAL A 343 -8.68 -13.02 25.59
N LEU A 344 -9.89 -13.54 25.75
CA LEU A 344 -10.29 -14.80 25.10
C LEU A 344 -10.19 -14.70 23.59
N LEU A 345 -10.74 -13.65 22.99
CA LEU A 345 -10.68 -13.42 21.54
C LEU A 345 -9.26 -13.19 21.04
N TYR A 346 -8.40 -12.60 21.86
CA TYR A 346 -7.01 -12.29 21.51
C TYR A 346 -6.07 -13.49 21.67
N SER A 347 -6.18 -14.24 22.77
CA SER A 347 -5.20 -15.24 23.19
C SER A 347 -5.55 -16.67 22.78
N THR A 348 -6.72 -16.89 22.17
CA THR A 348 -7.16 -18.24 21.74
C THR A 348 -7.41 -18.27 20.23
N PRO A 349 -7.26 -19.43 19.57
CA PRO A 349 -7.52 -19.56 18.14
C PRO A 349 -9.01 -19.57 17.78
N ILE A 350 -9.90 -19.07 18.64
CA ILE A 350 -11.36 -19.12 18.44
C ILE A 350 -11.80 -18.41 17.15
N LEU A 351 -11.15 -17.30 16.80
CA LEU A 351 -11.43 -16.58 15.55
C LEU A 351 -11.05 -17.43 14.34
N GLU A 352 -9.85 -18.01 14.35
CA GLU A 352 -9.35 -18.87 13.28
C GLU A 352 -10.18 -20.14 13.09
N THR A 353 -10.57 -20.79 14.20
CA THR A 353 -11.44 -21.98 14.18
C THR A 353 -12.84 -21.67 13.64
N CYS A 354 -13.29 -20.43 13.80
CA CYS A 354 -14.53 -19.95 13.21
C CYS A 354 -14.39 -19.40 11.78
N GLY A 355 -13.23 -19.62 11.14
CA GLY A 355 -12.98 -19.21 9.76
C GLY A 355 -12.61 -17.73 9.58
N ILE A 356 -12.36 -17.01 10.68
CA ILE A 356 -11.93 -15.61 10.67
C ILE A 356 -10.41 -15.60 10.72
N LYS A 357 -9.78 -15.57 9.54
CA LYS A 357 -8.33 -15.66 9.39
C LYS A 357 -7.78 -14.37 8.77
N ASP A 358 -6.59 -14.00 9.20
CA ASP A 358 -5.85 -12.96 8.49
C ASP A 358 -5.33 -13.50 7.15
N SER A 359 -5.54 -12.76 6.09
CA SER A 359 -4.85 -13.01 4.83
C SER A 359 -3.51 -12.29 4.88
N VAL A 360 -2.48 -13.03 5.24
CA VAL A 360 -1.10 -12.52 5.34
C VAL A 360 -0.67 -11.86 4.04
N TRP A 361 -1.08 -12.44 2.90
CA TRP A 361 -0.69 -12.05 1.54
C TRP A 361 -1.46 -10.86 0.98
N ASN A 362 -2.68 -10.61 1.46
CA ASN A 362 -3.54 -9.57 0.93
C ASN A 362 -4.39 -8.94 2.03
N LYS A 363 -3.88 -7.87 2.62
CA LYS A 363 -4.55 -7.15 3.70
C LYS A 363 -5.87 -6.52 3.27
N VAL A 364 -6.04 -6.21 1.99
CA VAL A 364 -7.31 -5.73 1.43
C VAL A 364 -8.37 -6.81 1.51
N VAL A 365 -8.04 -8.02 1.02
CA VAL A 365 -8.94 -9.18 1.10
C VAL A 365 -9.22 -9.54 2.56
N SER A 366 -8.21 -9.50 3.43
CA SER A 366 -8.39 -9.73 4.86
C SER A 366 -9.39 -8.74 5.47
N CYS A 367 -9.24 -7.45 5.18
CA CYS A 367 -10.15 -6.41 5.64
C CYS A 367 -11.56 -6.56 5.05
N GLN A 368 -11.69 -6.94 3.78
CA GLN A 368 -12.98 -7.17 3.14
C GLN A 368 -13.73 -8.37 3.72
N ASN A 369 -13.03 -9.44 4.05
CA ASN A 369 -13.63 -10.68 4.59
C ASN A 369 -13.95 -10.56 6.08
N ASN A 370 -13.05 -9.95 6.86
CA ASN A 370 -13.16 -9.87 8.34
C ASN A 370 -13.83 -8.58 8.82
N GLY A 371 -14.14 -7.64 7.93
CA GLY A 371 -14.56 -6.29 8.33
C GLY A 371 -13.42 -5.51 8.98
N PHE A 372 -13.52 -4.18 8.97
CA PHE A 372 -12.42 -3.32 9.39
C PHE A 372 -11.98 -3.55 10.85
N TYR A 373 -12.91 -3.52 11.81
CA TYR A 373 -12.51 -3.56 13.23
C TYR A 373 -11.94 -4.90 13.68
N LEU A 374 -12.53 -6.00 13.22
CA LEU A 374 -12.02 -7.31 13.57
C LEU A 374 -10.67 -7.57 12.89
N ASN A 375 -10.53 -7.12 11.64
CA ASN A 375 -9.24 -7.15 10.94
C ASN A 375 -8.18 -6.32 11.67
N PHE A 376 -8.52 -5.10 12.10
CA PHE A 376 -7.62 -4.26 12.91
C PHE A 376 -7.23 -4.95 14.23
N PHE A 377 -8.18 -5.55 14.92
CA PHE A 377 -7.93 -6.28 16.17
C PHE A 377 -7.01 -7.49 15.98
N ILE A 378 -7.24 -8.28 14.95
CA ILE A 378 -6.37 -9.42 14.63
C ILE A 378 -4.94 -8.94 14.35
N ASN A 379 -4.81 -7.83 13.63
CA ASN A 379 -3.50 -7.28 13.30
C ASN A 379 -2.76 -6.63 14.49
N LEU A 380 -3.37 -6.50 15.68
CA LEU A 380 -2.66 -6.13 16.91
C LEU A 380 -1.59 -7.17 17.31
N HIS A 381 -1.75 -8.43 16.91
CA HIS A 381 -0.72 -9.46 17.13
C HIS A 381 0.59 -9.10 16.43
N TYR A 382 0.53 -8.32 15.38
CA TYR A 382 1.67 -7.98 14.52
C TYR A 382 2.37 -6.67 14.91
N LEU A 383 2.09 -6.12 16.08
CA LEU A 383 2.79 -4.93 16.60
C LEU A 383 4.14 -5.26 17.27
N ARG A 384 4.42 -6.51 17.53
CA ARG A 384 5.67 -6.96 18.17
C ARG A 384 6.27 -8.11 17.40
N VAL A 385 7.59 -8.11 17.27
CA VAL A 385 8.32 -9.26 16.77
C VAL A 385 8.17 -10.40 17.78
N SER A 386 7.69 -11.55 17.32
CA SER A 386 7.56 -12.74 18.16
C SER A 386 8.93 -13.27 18.55
N THR A 387 9.11 -13.66 19.81
CA THR A 387 10.35 -14.30 20.25
C THR A 387 10.46 -15.69 19.63
N PRO A 388 11.52 -15.99 18.83
CA PRO A 388 11.72 -17.31 18.27
C PRO A 388 11.82 -18.39 19.36
N SER A 389 11.36 -19.58 19.06
CA SER A 389 11.46 -20.70 19.99
C SER A 389 12.93 -20.99 20.35
N GLY A 390 13.21 -21.18 21.63
CA GLY A 390 14.58 -21.46 22.11
C GLY A 390 15.55 -20.28 22.04
N TYR A 391 15.06 -19.05 21.74
CA TYR A 391 15.91 -17.86 21.78
C TYR A 391 16.50 -17.62 23.17
N SER A 392 17.79 -17.39 23.20
CA SER A 392 18.54 -16.85 24.35
C SER A 392 19.86 -16.24 23.86
N GLN A 393 20.42 -15.33 24.63
CA GLN A 393 21.76 -14.78 24.31
C GLN A 393 22.84 -15.86 24.26
N ALA A 394 22.73 -16.91 25.10
CA ALA A 394 23.59 -18.06 25.02
C ALA A 394 23.47 -18.79 23.66
N LYS A 395 22.24 -19.00 23.21
CA LYS A 395 21.97 -19.64 21.91
C LYS A 395 22.56 -18.85 20.72
N VAL A 396 22.47 -17.52 20.74
CA VAL A 396 23.14 -16.66 19.74
C VAL A 396 24.65 -16.90 19.74
N LYS A 397 25.27 -16.92 20.93
CA LYS A 397 26.71 -17.18 21.06
C LYS A 397 27.08 -18.57 20.56
N ASP A 398 26.29 -19.60 20.87
CA ASP A 398 26.53 -20.98 20.43
C ASP A 398 26.47 -21.08 18.90
N ILE A 399 25.43 -20.51 18.27
CA ILE A 399 25.29 -20.48 16.80
C ILE A 399 26.56 -19.90 16.15
N LEU A 400 27.06 -18.80 16.69
CA LEU A 400 28.23 -18.12 16.15
C LEU A 400 29.53 -18.89 16.41
N SER A 401 29.72 -19.42 17.63
CA SER A 401 30.92 -20.19 17.96
C SER A 401 30.99 -21.48 17.14
N ASP A 402 29.87 -22.11 16.87
CA ASP A 402 29.82 -23.31 16.05
C ASP A 402 30.11 -22.98 14.58
N PHE A 403 29.59 -21.86 14.08
CA PHE A 403 29.90 -21.36 12.75
C PHE A 403 31.40 -21.01 12.58
N GLU A 404 32.01 -20.30 13.54
CA GLU A 404 33.44 -19.98 13.53
C GLU A 404 34.33 -21.25 13.53
N LYS A 405 33.96 -22.27 14.31
CA LYS A 405 34.67 -23.55 14.36
C LYS A 405 34.58 -24.33 13.04
N GLU A 406 33.44 -24.27 12.37
CA GLU A 406 33.27 -24.88 11.04
C GLU A 406 34.18 -24.20 10.02
N ASN A 407 34.21 -22.87 9.98
CA ASN A 407 35.05 -22.11 9.05
C ASN A 407 36.53 -22.36 9.27
N THR A 408 36.99 -22.43 10.55
CA THR A 408 38.42 -22.73 10.84
C THR A 408 38.83 -24.14 10.48
N LYS A 409 37.94 -25.11 10.45
CA LYS A 409 38.22 -26.48 10.00
C LYS A 409 38.33 -26.57 8.49
N THR A 410 37.57 -25.77 7.76
CA THR A 410 37.59 -25.77 6.29
C THR A 410 38.86 -25.11 5.76
N ASP A 411 39.36 -24.05 6.41
CA ASP A 411 40.62 -23.39 6.04
C ASP A 411 41.89 -24.23 6.38
N GLY A 412 41.80 -25.17 7.33
CA GLY A 412 42.90 -26.04 7.72
C GLY A 412 43.11 -27.29 6.82
N ASN A 413 42.15 -27.61 5.96
CA ASN A 413 42.20 -28.84 5.13
C ASN A 413 42.39 -28.59 3.62
N SER A 414 42.84 -27.39 3.22
CA SER A 414 43.03 -27.02 1.82
C SER A 414 44.26 -27.65 1.13
N SER A 415 44.80 -28.79 1.62
CA SER A 415 45.93 -29.54 0.99
C SER A 415 45.64 -31.00 0.64
N GLU A 416 44.42 -31.46 0.65
CA GLU A 416 44.08 -32.77 0.08
C GLU A 416 42.94 -32.61 -0.93
N GLU A 417 43.28 -32.82 -2.22
CA GLU A 417 42.31 -33.06 -3.29
C GLU A 417 41.48 -34.32 -2.96
N THR A 418 40.40 -34.14 -2.24
CA THR A 418 39.38 -35.18 -2.17
C THR A 418 38.54 -35.09 -3.43
N ASN A 419 38.87 -35.95 -4.39
CA ASN A 419 38.03 -36.37 -5.49
C ASN A 419 36.67 -36.90 -4.99
N THR A 420 35.78 -36.04 -4.62
CA THR A 420 34.35 -36.35 -4.52
C THR A 420 33.72 -36.03 -5.85
N THR A 421 33.53 -37.09 -6.64
CA THR A 421 32.67 -37.15 -7.81
C THR A 421 31.21 -36.83 -7.40
N GLN A 422 30.90 -35.59 -7.04
CA GLN A 422 29.54 -35.11 -7.06
C GLN A 422 29.30 -34.48 -8.43
N SER A 423 28.31 -35.05 -9.11
CA SER A 423 27.88 -34.68 -10.46
C SER A 423 27.91 -33.18 -10.67
N ASN A 424 28.71 -32.71 -11.64
CA ASN A 424 28.62 -31.40 -12.27
C ASN A 424 27.23 -31.19 -12.94
N LYS A 425 26.17 -31.17 -12.18
CA LYS A 425 24.96 -30.53 -12.59
C LYS A 425 25.20 -29.02 -12.51
N LYS A 426 25.26 -28.39 -13.67
CA LYS A 426 25.32 -26.97 -13.86
C LYS A 426 24.38 -26.30 -12.83
N ARG A 427 24.93 -25.70 -11.77
CA ARG A 427 24.15 -24.92 -10.79
C ARG A 427 23.65 -23.67 -11.49
N THR A 428 22.40 -23.64 -11.85
CA THR A 428 21.77 -22.55 -12.61
C THR A 428 21.29 -21.43 -11.67
N TYR A 429 21.17 -21.67 -10.36
CA TYR A 429 20.44 -20.78 -9.46
C TYR A 429 21.31 -20.06 -8.41
N ASN A 430 22.51 -20.50 -8.13
CA ASN A 430 23.43 -19.77 -7.27
C ASN A 430 24.87 -20.11 -7.68
N LYS A 431 25.48 -19.19 -8.42
CA LYS A 431 26.92 -19.21 -8.64
C LYS A 431 27.54 -18.77 -7.32
N ASP A 432 28.41 -19.61 -6.76
CA ASP A 432 29.21 -19.23 -5.59
C ASP A 432 30.29 -18.27 -6.07
N PHE A 433 30.02 -16.96 -5.87
CA PHE A 433 30.96 -15.91 -6.25
C PHE A 433 32.08 -15.84 -5.24
N SER A 434 33.30 -15.83 -5.72
CA SER A 434 34.49 -15.62 -4.88
C SER A 434 34.67 -14.15 -4.54
N THR A 435 35.44 -13.86 -3.49
CA THR A 435 35.88 -12.49 -3.21
C THR A 435 36.87 -12.05 -4.28
N ASN A 436 36.55 -10.96 -4.97
CA ASN A 436 37.37 -10.44 -6.05
C ASN A 436 38.77 -10.05 -5.58
N GLN A 437 39.81 -10.52 -6.28
CA GLN A 437 41.20 -10.23 -5.97
C GLN A 437 41.85 -9.29 -6.99
N SER A 438 41.16 -8.89 -8.06
CA SER A 438 41.69 -8.07 -9.15
C SER A 438 42.17 -6.68 -8.70
N LEU A 439 41.55 -6.14 -7.66
CA LEU A 439 41.86 -4.82 -7.10
C LEU A 439 43.10 -4.78 -6.20
N GLY A 440 43.62 -5.95 -5.73
CA GLY A 440 44.64 -6.00 -4.71
C GLY A 440 44.21 -5.27 -3.43
N ASN A 441 45.00 -4.24 -3.04
CA ASN A 441 44.68 -3.42 -1.84
C ASN A 441 43.84 -2.17 -2.14
N LYS A 442 43.39 -1.96 -3.37
CA LYS A 442 42.57 -0.79 -3.73
C LYS A 442 41.10 -1.00 -3.31
N GLN A 443 40.53 0.01 -2.71
CA GLN A 443 39.12 0.02 -2.38
C GLN A 443 38.35 0.75 -3.49
N PRO A 444 37.36 0.12 -4.14
CA PRO A 444 36.59 0.78 -5.19
C PRO A 444 35.59 1.77 -4.60
N ASN A 445 35.13 2.75 -5.37
CA ASN A 445 33.90 3.46 -5.05
C ASN A 445 32.73 2.50 -5.27
N ILE A 446 31.74 2.56 -4.39
CA ILE A 446 30.56 1.68 -4.41
C ILE A 446 29.33 2.57 -4.61
N ILE A 447 28.59 2.34 -5.67
CA ILE A 447 27.33 3.02 -5.98
C ILE A 447 26.24 1.95 -5.95
N LEU A 448 25.35 2.02 -4.94
CA LEU A 448 24.19 1.16 -4.82
C LEU A 448 22.96 1.98 -5.19
N ILE A 449 22.25 1.55 -6.21
CA ILE A 449 21.06 2.22 -6.72
C ILE A 449 19.85 1.33 -6.48
N MET A 450 18.88 1.84 -5.76
CA MET A 450 17.55 1.28 -5.74
C MET A 450 16.66 2.07 -6.69
N ASN A 451 16.39 1.51 -7.85
CA ASN A 451 15.59 2.18 -8.87
C ASN A 451 14.10 1.89 -8.59
N GLU A 452 13.37 2.96 -8.32
CA GLU A 452 11.95 2.90 -7.95
C GLU A 452 11.12 2.11 -8.96
N SER A 453 10.44 1.08 -8.49
CA SER A 453 9.55 0.20 -9.26
C SER A 453 10.19 -0.48 -10.48
N LEU A 454 11.52 -0.56 -10.57
CA LEU A 454 12.18 -1.17 -11.73
C LEU A 454 11.79 -2.65 -11.86
N ALA A 455 11.25 -3.00 -13.01
CA ALA A 455 10.86 -4.36 -13.33
C ALA A 455 11.29 -4.74 -14.75
N ASP A 456 11.86 -5.94 -14.88
CA ASP A 456 12.10 -6.57 -16.18
C ASP A 456 11.12 -7.73 -16.37
N TYR A 457 10.13 -7.51 -17.22
CA TYR A 457 9.10 -8.53 -17.46
C TYR A 457 9.57 -9.71 -18.29
N SER A 458 10.74 -9.63 -18.94
CA SER A 458 11.37 -10.79 -19.58
C SER A 458 11.73 -11.89 -18.55
N LEU A 459 11.98 -11.47 -17.29
CA LEU A 459 12.23 -12.36 -16.16
C LEU A 459 10.95 -13.02 -15.61
N VAL A 460 9.77 -12.45 -15.94
CA VAL A 460 8.46 -12.92 -15.45
C VAL A 460 7.81 -13.88 -16.43
N GLY A 461 7.78 -13.50 -17.71
CA GLY A 461 7.12 -14.28 -18.73
C GLY A 461 7.44 -13.80 -20.15
N LYS A 462 6.73 -14.32 -21.13
CA LYS A 462 6.93 -13.90 -22.52
C LYS A 462 6.03 -12.71 -22.83
N VAL A 463 6.64 -11.61 -23.25
CA VAL A 463 5.96 -10.42 -23.71
C VAL A 463 6.66 -9.88 -24.96
N ASN A 464 5.86 -9.50 -25.95
CA ASN A 464 6.35 -8.81 -27.13
C ASN A 464 6.15 -7.31 -26.93
N TYR A 465 7.22 -6.55 -27.05
CA TYR A 465 7.21 -5.10 -27.00
C TYR A 465 7.43 -4.53 -28.40
N ASN A 466 6.92 -3.33 -28.63
CA ASN A 466 7.32 -2.59 -29.84
C ASN A 466 8.83 -2.25 -29.82
N ARG A 467 9.46 -2.25 -28.65
CA ARG A 467 10.92 -2.19 -28.44
C ARG A 467 11.27 -2.57 -27.00
N ASP A 468 12.48 -3.02 -26.77
CA ASP A 468 12.99 -3.40 -25.45
C ASP A 468 13.10 -2.15 -24.54
N PRO A 469 12.40 -2.14 -23.37
CA PRO A 469 12.49 -1.04 -22.40
C PRO A 469 13.83 -0.98 -21.67
N LEU A 470 14.60 -2.08 -21.62
CA LEU A 470 15.87 -2.21 -20.90
C LEU A 470 17.02 -2.57 -21.86
N ALA A 471 16.98 -2.04 -23.08
CA ALA A 471 17.90 -2.40 -24.15
C ALA A 471 19.38 -2.18 -23.79
N PHE A 472 19.72 -1.13 -23.03
CA PHE A 472 21.08 -0.91 -22.59
C PHE A 472 21.50 -1.93 -21.53
N ILE A 473 20.68 -2.15 -20.50
CA ILE A 473 20.95 -3.14 -19.45
C ILE A 473 21.16 -4.53 -20.05
N HIS A 474 20.29 -4.93 -21.00
CA HIS A 474 20.41 -6.23 -21.68
C HIS A 474 21.63 -6.34 -22.58
N SER A 475 22.23 -5.22 -23.01
CA SER A 475 23.42 -5.18 -23.85
C SER A 475 24.73 -5.30 -23.06
N LEU A 476 24.69 -5.22 -21.73
CA LEU A 476 25.87 -5.31 -20.89
C LEU A 476 26.27 -6.76 -20.70
N ASP A 477 27.51 -7.07 -21.03
CA ASP A 477 28.12 -8.41 -20.92
C ASP A 477 29.43 -8.38 -20.12
N GLU A 478 30.33 -7.47 -20.46
CA GLU A 478 31.66 -7.37 -19.86
C GLU A 478 31.58 -6.78 -18.44
N ASN A 479 32.30 -7.39 -17.50
CA ASN A 479 32.31 -6.97 -16.09
C ASN A 479 30.92 -6.80 -15.49
N THR A 480 30.03 -7.72 -15.85
CA THR A 480 28.60 -7.60 -15.51
C THR A 480 28.04 -8.86 -14.92
N ILE A 481 27.28 -8.69 -13.82
CA ILE A 481 26.41 -9.72 -13.24
C ILE A 481 24.98 -9.23 -13.40
N TYR A 482 24.08 -10.04 -13.97
CA TYR A 482 22.67 -9.73 -14.17
C TYR A 482 21.78 -10.89 -13.72
N GLY A 483 20.63 -10.55 -13.10
CA GLY A 483 19.73 -11.60 -12.66
C GLY A 483 18.44 -11.10 -12.01
N ARG A 484 17.85 -12.01 -11.23
CA ARG A 484 16.60 -11.83 -10.47
C ARG A 484 16.90 -11.60 -9.01
N ASP A 485 16.38 -10.53 -8.46
CA ASP A 485 16.29 -10.26 -7.03
C ASP A 485 14.86 -10.50 -6.56
N TYR A 486 14.67 -11.51 -5.72
CA TYR A 486 13.35 -11.81 -5.14
C TYR A 486 13.12 -10.96 -3.90
N VAL A 487 12.47 -9.84 -4.12
CA VAL A 487 12.11 -8.87 -3.08
C VAL A 487 10.93 -9.35 -2.23
N SER A 488 10.74 -8.76 -1.07
CA SER A 488 9.68 -9.16 -0.13
C SER A 488 8.40 -8.34 -0.24
N ILE A 489 8.34 -7.35 -1.12
CA ILE A 489 7.21 -6.42 -1.26
C ILE A 489 6.73 -6.32 -2.71
N PHE A 490 5.48 -5.87 -2.90
CA PHE A 490 4.86 -5.63 -4.20
C PHE A 490 4.05 -4.34 -4.20
N GLY A 491 4.28 -3.48 -5.17
CA GLY A 491 3.48 -2.28 -5.44
C GLY A 491 3.60 -1.13 -4.45
N ALA A 492 4.21 -1.36 -3.29
CA ALA A 492 4.50 -0.33 -2.28
C ALA A 492 5.33 -0.93 -1.13
N GLY A 493 5.93 -0.07 -0.30
CA GLY A 493 6.69 -0.51 0.87
C GLY A 493 8.21 -0.45 0.68
N THR A 494 8.67 0.39 -0.22
CA THR A 494 10.04 0.63 -0.67
C THR A 494 11.10 0.54 0.44
N SER A 495 10.83 1.14 1.62
CA SER A 495 11.74 1.11 2.78
C SER A 495 12.07 -0.29 3.31
N ASN A 496 11.22 -1.28 3.04
CA ASN A 496 11.50 -2.67 3.43
C ASN A 496 12.55 -3.31 2.50
N SER A 497 12.54 -3.01 1.20
CA SER A 497 13.60 -3.44 0.28
C SER A 497 14.93 -2.73 0.57
N GLU A 498 14.90 -1.43 0.91
CA GLU A 498 16.08 -0.71 1.41
C GLU A 498 16.67 -1.40 2.63
N PHE A 499 15.81 -1.77 3.57
CA PHE A 499 16.23 -2.44 4.80
C PHE A 499 16.91 -3.79 4.54
N GLU A 500 16.31 -4.65 3.70
CA GLU A 500 16.89 -5.96 3.36
C GLU A 500 18.24 -5.80 2.67
N ALA A 501 18.34 -4.92 1.66
CA ALA A 501 19.57 -4.69 0.90
C ALA A 501 20.71 -4.06 1.71
N MET A 502 20.38 -3.30 2.78
CA MET A 502 21.38 -2.58 3.58
C MET A 502 21.86 -3.33 4.82
N THR A 503 21.15 -4.38 5.24
CA THR A 503 21.39 -5.02 6.53
C THR A 503 21.59 -6.53 6.45
N GLY A 504 21.30 -7.13 5.30
CA GLY A 504 21.26 -8.57 5.17
C GLY A 504 20.18 -9.25 6.03
N ASN A 505 19.28 -8.50 6.66
CA ASN A 505 18.14 -9.05 7.37
C ASN A 505 16.95 -9.23 6.41
N THR A 506 16.00 -10.09 6.77
CA THR A 506 14.77 -10.24 5.97
C THR A 506 13.54 -9.77 6.72
N ILE A 507 12.59 -9.14 6.00
CA ILE A 507 11.30 -8.77 6.61
C ILE A 507 10.41 -9.99 6.87
N LYS A 508 10.76 -11.17 6.40
CA LYS A 508 10.08 -12.43 6.69
C LYS A 508 9.90 -12.69 8.19
N PHE A 509 10.87 -12.33 9.00
CA PHE A 509 10.84 -12.56 10.44
C PHE A 509 10.21 -11.41 11.23
N PHE A 510 9.74 -10.37 10.54
CA PHE A 510 8.90 -9.33 11.12
C PHE A 510 7.41 -9.65 10.96
N PRO A 511 6.55 -9.05 11.79
CA PRO A 511 5.12 -9.18 11.63
C PRO A 511 4.66 -8.76 10.24
N SER A 512 3.75 -9.51 9.66
CA SER A 512 3.23 -9.23 8.31
C SER A 512 2.65 -7.81 8.21
N GLY A 513 3.02 -7.11 7.14
CA GLY A 513 2.62 -5.72 6.91
C GLY A 513 3.43 -4.69 7.70
N SER A 514 4.50 -5.11 8.38
CA SER A 514 5.41 -4.18 9.07
C SER A 514 6.10 -3.25 8.07
N ASN A 515 6.33 -2.01 8.50
CA ASN A 515 7.32 -1.13 7.92
C ASN A 515 8.47 -0.98 8.92
N VAL A 516 9.61 -1.58 8.60
CA VAL A 516 10.72 -1.71 9.56
C VAL A 516 11.28 -0.35 9.94
N TYR A 517 11.41 0.59 9.00
CA TYR A 517 11.93 1.93 9.27
C TYR A 517 11.08 2.74 10.24
N GLN A 518 9.78 2.52 10.24
CA GLN A 518 8.86 3.24 11.13
C GLN A 518 8.67 2.56 12.48
N GLN A 519 8.86 1.24 12.56
CA GLN A 519 8.42 0.45 13.71
C GLN A 519 9.56 -0.18 14.51
N PHE A 520 10.66 -0.56 13.84
CA PHE A 520 11.66 -1.42 14.44
C PHE A 520 13.10 -0.89 14.33
N MET A 521 13.31 0.29 13.75
CA MET A 521 14.63 0.90 13.71
C MET A 521 15.03 1.42 15.08
N HIS A 522 16.27 1.18 15.46
CA HIS A 522 16.88 1.66 16.70
C HIS A 522 17.83 2.84 16.44
N GLU A 523 18.27 3.52 17.48
CA GLU A 523 19.22 4.64 17.38
C GLU A 523 20.55 4.26 16.72
N SER A 524 20.95 2.99 16.79
CA SER A 524 22.13 2.46 16.12
C SER A 524 21.78 1.13 15.49
N THR A 525 21.77 1.09 14.16
CA THR A 525 21.45 -0.07 13.35
C THR A 525 22.71 -0.50 12.60
N PHE A 526 23.12 -1.76 12.75
CA PHE A 526 24.21 -2.32 11.95
C PHE A 526 23.73 -2.47 10.51
N ALA A 527 24.46 -1.88 9.60
CA ALA A 527 24.11 -1.84 8.18
C ALA A 527 25.37 -1.57 7.35
N LEU A 528 25.27 -1.82 6.06
CA LEU A 528 26.35 -1.62 5.09
C LEU A 528 27.06 -0.26 5.23
N PRO A 529 26.38 0.90 5.35
CA PRO A 529 27.09 2.18 5.50
C PRO A 529 27.99 2.23 6.75
N GLY A 530 27.48 1.73 7.87
CA GLY A 530 28.24 1.69 9.13
C GLY A 530 29.49 0.82 9.04
N TYR A 531 29.42 -0.28 8.28
CA TYR A 531 30.56 -1.14 8.00
C TYR A 531 31.59 -0.47 7.10
N LEU A 532 31.16 0.03 5.95
CA LEU A 532 32.02 0.69 4.97
C LEU A 532 32.72 1.91 5.59
N LYS A 533 32.03 2.64 6.46
CA LYS A 533 32.63 3.76 7.19
C LYS A 533 33.82 3.34 8.06
N LYS A 534 33.77 2.17 8.71
CA LYS A 534 34.92 1.62 9.44
C LYS A 534 36.11 1.26 8.55
N LEU A 535 35.83 1.01 7.27
CA LEU A 535 36.86 0.78 6.26
C LEU A 535 37.37 2.09 5.62
N GLY A 536 36.90 3.26 6.09
CA GLY A 536 37.36 4.57 5.62
C GLY A 536 36.49 5.21 4.54
N TYR A 537 35.38 4.57 4.13
CA TYR A 537 34.47 5.14 3.15
C TYR A 537 33.77 6.40 3.67
N ARG A 538 33.53 7.33 2.80
CA ARG A 538 32.49 8.34 2.96
C ARG A 538 31.18 7.75 2.50
N CYS A 539 30.16 7.79 3.35
CA CYS A 539 28.86 7.16 3.10
C CYS A 539 27.77 8.21 2.95
N GLU A 540 27.17 8.30 1.77
CA GLU A 540 26.13 9.28 1.48
C GLU A 540 24.88 8.60 0.90
N ALA A 541 23.70 9.14 1.22
CA ALA A 541 22.42 8.71 0.65
C ALA A 541 21.81 9.84 -0.18
N ILE A 542 21.14 9.50 -1.27
CA ILE A 542 20.44 10.42 -2.16
C ILE A 542 19.02 9.92 -2.36
N HIS A 543 18.02 10.82 -2.23
CA HIS A 543 16.64 10.54 -2.59
C HIS A 543 15.98 11.82 -3.11
N PRO A 544 15.67 11.93 -4.40
CA PRO A 544 15.07 13.12 -5.00
C PRO A 544 13.59 13.30 -4.63
N SER A 545 13.26 13.07 -3.35
CA SER A 545 11.96 13.26 -2.73
C SER A 545 12.11 13.67 -1.25
N SER A 546 11.00 13.74 -0.50
CA SER A 546 11.03 14.11 0.92
C SER A 546 11.74 13.08 1.78
N GLY A 547 12.74 13.52 2.55
CA GLY A 547 13.43 12.68 3.54
C GLY A 547 12.58 12.23 4.72
N ALA A 548 11.42 12.86 4.94
CA ALA A 548 10.47 12.49 5.99
C ALA A 548 9.72 11.19 5.65
N ASN A 549 9.56 10.89 4.35
CA ASN A 549 8.87 9.68 3.91
C ASN A 549 9.55 8.43 4.48
N TRP A 550 8.74 7.53 5.03
CA TRP A 550 9.20 6.28 5.64
C TRP A 550 10.17 6.48 6.84
N ASN A 551 10.26 7.65 7.43
CA ASN A 551 11.23 7.96 8.51
C ASN A 551 12.70 7.81 8.06
N ARG A 552 13.00 8.00 6.76
CA ARG A 552 14.34 7.79 6.19
C ARG A 552 15.42 8.60 6.87
N THR A 553 15.15 9.87 7.19
CA THR A 553 16.16 10.74 7.85
C THR A 553 16.70 10.12 9.13
N ALA A 554 15.84 9.60 9.99
CA ALA A 554 16.26 8.94 11.24
C ALA A 554 16.90 7.57 10.95
N SER A 555 16.33 6.80 10.02
CA SER A 555 16.80 5.45 9.67
C SER A 555 18.21 5.49 9.05
N TYR A 556 18.46 6.37 8.10
CA TYR A 556 19.78 6.49 7.48
C TYR A 556 20.84 7.01 8.45
N LYS A 557 20.47 7.95 9.33
CA LYS A 557 21.35 8.37 10.42
C LYS A 557 21.72 7.18 11.33
N SER A 558 20.75 6.34 11.67
CA SER A 558 20.97 5.16 12.52
C SER A 558 21.85 4.09 11.86
N MET A 559 21.79 3.97 10.53
CA MET A 559 22.62 3.07 9.72
C MET A 559 24.05 3.56 9.52
N GLY A 560 24.34 4.84 9.85
CA GLY A 560 25.69 5.39 9.80
C GLY A 560 26.01 6.23 8.57
N PHE A 561 25.07 6.63 7.75
CA PHE A 561 25.31 7.58 6.67
C PHE A 561 25.85 8.92 7.20
N ASP A 562 26.82 9.51 6.53
CA ASP A 562 27.39 10.82 6.84
C ASP A 562 26.50 11.96 6.40
N GLN A 563 25.80 11.78 5.27
CA GLN A 563 24.92 12.77 4.68
C GLN A 563 23.75 12.11 3.97
N PHE A 564 22.58 12.75 4.03
CA PHE A 564 21.42 12.40 3.27
C PHE A 564 20.93 13.61 2.47
N LEU A 565 20.97 13.50 1.13
CA LEU A 565 20.52 14.51 0.20
C LEU A 565 19.09 14.19 -0.23
N THR A 566 18.24 15.21 -0.19
CA THR A 566 16.81 15.11 -0.46
C THR A 566 16.41 16.01 -1.61
N ILE A 567 15.12 16.12 -1.92
CA ILE A 567 14.58 16.99 -2.96
C ILE A 567 15.09 18.44 -2.86
N ASP A 568 15.36 18.92 -1.63
CA ASP A 568 15.85 20.29 -1.40
C ASP A 568 17.28 20.54 -1.93
N ASP A 569 18.03 19.46 -2.16
CA ASP A 569 19.40 19.51 -2.70
C ASP A 569 19.44 19.52 -4.24
N PHE A 570 18.27 19.44 -4.93
CA PHE A 570 18.16 19.45 -6.38
C PHE A 570 17.72 20.84 -6.87
N LYS A 571 18.60 21.53 -7.58
CA LYS A 571 18.33 22.86 -8.14
C LYS A 571 17.83 22.74 -9.58
N ASN A 572 16.58 23.16 -9.85
CA ASN A 572 15.97 23.13 -11.18
C ASN A 572 16.12 21.79 -11.92
N PRO A 573 15.75 20.67 -11.30
CA PRO A 573 15.94 19.36 -11.90
C PRO A 573 14.99 19.14 -13.09
N GLU A 574 15.40 18.27 -14.00
CA GLU A 574 14.53 17.75 -15.05
C GLU A 574 13.50 16.77 -14.46
N TYR A 575 12.26 16.91 -14.90
CA TYR A 575 11.15 16.05 -14.51
C TYR A 575 10.69 15.21 -15.71
N VAL A 576 10.54 13.91 -15.49
CA VAL A 576 9.82 13.01 -16.39
C VAL A 576 8.39 12.88 -15.90
N ARG A 577 8.20 12.23 -14.78
CA ARG A 577 6.95 12.17 -13.96
C ARG A 577 7.22 12.77 -12.58
N TYR A 578 8.32 12.43 -12.03
CA TYR A 578 9.00 12.99 -10.85
C TYR A 578 10.36 13.50 -11.29
N ILE A 579 11.25 13.86 -10.38
CA ILE A 579 12.64 14.17 -10.70
C ILE A 579 13.22 12.95 -11.41
N SER A 580 13.87 13.17 -12.57
CA SER A 580 14.35 12.10 -13.43
C SER A 580 15.52 11.34 -12.77
N ASP A 581 15.65 10.05 -13.10
CA ASP A 581 16.78 9.22 -12.67
C ASP A 581 18.11 9.83 -13.13
N LYS A 582 18.11 10.44 -14.30
CA LYS A 582 19.29 11.14 -14.82
C LYS A 582 19.73 12.29 -13.92
N GLU A 583 18.79 13.04 -13.31
CA GLU A 583 19.13 14.09 -12.35
C GLU A 583 19.71 13.49 -11.05
N SER A 584 19.17 12.36 -10.58
CA SER A 584 19.72 11.63 -9.45
C SER A 584 21.15 11.17 -9.76
N TYR A 585 21.37 10.60 -10.91
CA TYR A 585 22.72 10.15 -11.33
C TYR A 585 23.71 11.30 -11.57
N LYS A 586 23.25 12.47 -12.01
CA LYS A 586 24.09 13.68 -12.00
C LYS A 586 24.52 14.04 -10.58
N LYS A 587 23.62 13.87 -9.59
CA LYS A 587 23.96 14.11 -8.19
C LYS A 587 24.98 13.09 -7.68
N VAL A 588 24.86 11.81 -8.02
CA VAL A 588 25.88 10.77 -7.74
C VAL A 588 27.24 11.18 -8.29
N ILE A 589 27.28 11.60 -9.56
CA ILE A 589 28.53 12.07 -10.21
C ILE A 589 29.08 13.33 -9.51
N GLU A 590 28.21 14.26 -9.09
CA GLU A 590 28.60 15.44 -8.34
C GLU A 590 29.29 15.03 -7.00
N ARG A 591 28.71 14.05 -6.27
CA ARG A 591 29.29 13.56 -5.02
C ARG A 591 30.63 12.88 -5.24
N TYR A 592 30.76 12.06 -6.29
CA TYR A 592 32.04 11.46 -6.70
C TYR A 592 33.11 12.52 -6.99
N LYS A 593 32.80 13.56 -7.77
CA LYS A 593 33.76 14.64 -8.10
C LYS A 593 34.20 15.45 -6.88
N ASN A 594 33.31 15.58 -5.89
CA ASN A 594 33.54 16.43 -4.71
C ASN A 594 34.07 15.65 -3.51
N LYS A 595 34.33 14.32 -3.63
CA LYS A 595 34.95 13.55 -2.56
C LYS A 595 36.41 13.95 -2.33
N LYS A 596 36.94 13.65 -1.18
CA LYS A 596 38.39 13.82 -0.91
C LYS A 596 39.17 12.85 -1.77
N GLU A 597 40.28 13.33 -2.30
CA GLU A 597 41.21 12.49 -3.07
C GLU A 597 41.69 11.28 -2.24
N GLY A 598 41.71 10.11 -2.83
CA GLY A 598 42.09 8.86 -2.17
C GLY A 598 41.08 8.29 -1.15
N GLN A 599 39.97 9.01 -0.84
CA GLN A 599 38.91 8.49 0.03
C GLN A 599 37.89 7.72 -0.80
N PRO A 600 37.63 6.43 -0.52
CA PRO A 600 36.57 5.69 -1.21
C PRO A 600 35.20 6.24 -0.83
N LEU A 601 34.28 6.22 -1.78
CA LEU A 601 32.92 6.73 -1.63
C LEU A 601 31.90 5.59 -1.72
N PHE A 602 30.97 5.55 -0.79
CA PHE A 602 29.74 4.79 -0.89
C PHE A 602 28.55 5.74 -1.07
N VAL A 603 27.82 5.54 -2.14
CA VAL A 603 26.55 6.25 -2.39
C VAL A 603 25.42 5.25 -2.47
N PHE A 604 24.38 5.46 -1.67
CA PHE A 604 23.09 4.84 -1.88
C PHE A 604 22.15 5.83 -2.54
N ASP A 605 21.75 5.55 -3.75
CA ASP A 605 20.83 6.40 -4.54
C ASP A 605 19.48 5.69 -4.69
N MET A 606 18.45 6.21 -4.04
CA MET A 606 17.09 5.74 -4.18
C MET A 606 16.33 6.69 -5.10
N THR A 607 16.01 6.26 -6.31
CA THR A 607 15.34 7.10 -7.32
C THR A 607 13.84 7.26 -7.03
N ILE A 608 13.11 8.05 -7.84
CA ILE A 608 11.66 8.31 -7.69
C ILE A 608 10.92 8.37 -9.02
N GLN A 609 11.61 8.40 -10.15
CA GLN A 609 11.02 8.67 -11.46
C GLN A 609 9.85 7.77 -11.79
N ASN A 610 9.96 6.47 -11.51
CA ASN A 610 8.98 5.45 -11.88
C ASN A 610 7.90 5.20 -10.82
N HIS A 611 7.85 6.01 -9.76
CA HIS A 611 6.84 5.87 -8.69
C HIS A 611 5.40 5.90 -9.23
N GLY A 612 4.49 5.14 -8.65
CA GLY A 612 3.11 4.90 -9.08
C GLY A 612 2.27 6.12 -9.49
N GLY A 613 1.08 5.88 -10.00
CA GLY A 613 0.20 6.88 -10.60
C GLY A 613 0.39 6.97 -12.13
N TYR A 614 0.46 5.84 -12.81
CA TYR A 614 0.92 5.72 -14.20
C TYR A 614 0.02 6.37 -15.25
N LEU A 615 -1.21 6.75 -14.96
CA LEU A 615 -2.12 7.42 -15.88
C LEU A 615 -1.92 8.95 -15.96
N THR A 616 -0.90 9.50 -15.33
CA THR A 616 -0.72 10.96 -15.17
C THR A 616 0.09 11.63 -16.25
N ASN A 617 0.92 10.91 -17.01
CA ASN A 617 1.72 11.46 -18.06
C ASN A 617 1.53 10.68 -19.36
N THR A 618 1.01 11.35 -20.36
CA THR A 618 0.63 10.72 -21.62
C THR A 618 1.44 11.21 -22.83
N ASN A 619 2.37 12.14 -22.61
CA ASN A 619 3.12 12.80 -23.72
C ASN A 619 4.50 12.18 -23.96
N TRP A 620 4.58 10.84 -24.00
CA TRP A 620 5.82 10.19 -24.40
C TRP A 620 6.15 10.44 -25.87
N LYS A 621 7.35 10.94 -26.16
CA LYS A 621 7.82 11.13 -27.51
C LYS A 621 7.91 9.79 -28.25
N ASP A 622 8.40 8.80 -27.54
CA ASP A 622 8.67 7.45 -28.03
C ASP A 622 8.17 6.41 -27.02
N PRO A 623 6.86 6.11 -26.98
CA PRO A 623 6.30 5.20 -25.97
C PRO A 623 6.74 3.75 -26.19
N VAL A 624 6.91 3.04 -25.09
CA VAL A 624 7.05 1.58 -25.06
C VAL A 624 5.75 0.95 -24.57
N TYR A 625 5.30 -0.08 -25.27
CA TYR A 625 4.06 -0.77 -24.96
C TYR A 625 4.12 -2.25 -25.37
N PRO A 626 3.36 -3.13 -24.68
CA PRO A 626 3.20 -4.51 -25.10
C PRO A 626 2.35 -4.57 -26.37
N GLU A 627 2.83 -5.32 -27.37
CA GLU A 627 2.12 -5.49 -28.64
C GLU A 627 0.83 -6.30 -28.45
N GLY A 628 -0.22 -5.90 -29.19
CA GLY A 628 -1.50 -6.61 -29.21
C GLY A 628 -2.40 -6.37 -28.00
N SER A 629 -2.02 -5.45 -27.09
CA SER A 629 -2.83 -5.10 -25.91
C SER A 629 -2.94 -3.60 -25.73
N HIS A 630 -4.07 -3.14 -25.15
CA HIS A 630 -4.30 -1.75 -24.80
C HIS A 630 -4.29 -1.59 -23.28
N LEU A 631 -3.10 -1.53 -22.69
CA LEU A 631 -2.86 -1.45 -21.25
C LEU A 631 -2.16 -0.13 -20.94
N PRO A 632 -2.91 0.93 -20.58
CA PRO A 632 -2.36 2.28 -20.46
C PRO A 632 -1.37 2.43 -19.30
N GLU A 633 -1.58 1.75 -18.16
CA GLU A 633 -0.63 1.79 -17.03
C GLU A 633 0.67 1.07 -17.39
N ALA A 634 0.59 -0.10 -18.00
CA ALA A 634 1.77 -0.83 -18.48
C ALA A 634 2.56 -0.01 -19.52
N LYS A 635 1.87 0.64 -20.48
CA LYS A 635 2.50 1.54 -21.43
C LYS A 635 3.22 2.70 -20.75
N GLU A 636 2.56 3.36 -19.79
CA GLU A 636 3.14 4.48 -19.05
C GLU A 636 4.38 4.03 -18.27
N PHE A 637 4.27 2.91 -17.58
CA PHE A 637 5.37 2.32 -16.82
C PHE A 637 6.56 1.93 -17.71
N LEU A 638 6.33 1.17 -18.78
CA LEU A 638 7.37 0.72 -19.71
C LEU A 638 8.09 1.89 -20.39
N SER A 639 7.36 2.96 -20.71
CA SER A 639 7.95 4.17 -21.28
C SER A 639 8.83 4.89 -20.24
N ALA A 640 8.45 4.92 -18.98
CA ALA A 640 9.28 5.47 -17.91
C ALA A 640 10.52 4.59 -17.65
N THR A 641 10.38 3.27 -17.68
CA THR A 641 11.48 2.31 -17.56
C THR A 641 12.53 2.51 -18.66
N LYS A 642 12.10 2.80 -19.91
CA LYS A 642 13.04 3.11 -21.00
C LYS A 642 13.86 4.36 -20.70
N VAL A 643 13.28 5.38 -20.07
CA VAL A 643 14.03 6.59 -19.70
C VAL A 643 15.01 6.28 -18.55
N SER A 644 14.66 5.37 -17.64
CA SER A 644 15.57 4.89 -16.58
C SER A 644 16.76 4.12 -17.17
N ASP A 645 16.54 3.28 -18.19
CA ASP A 645 17.59 2.56 -18.92
C ASP A 645 18.57 3.53 -19.60
N ASP A 646 18.05 4.58 -20.25
CA ASP A 646 18.86 5.64 -20.86
C ASP A 646 19.66 6.43 -19.80
N ALA A 647 19.06 6.66 -18.63
CA ALA A 647 19.74 7.32 -17.53
C ALA A 647 20.86 6.44 -16.95
N PHE A 648 20.61 5.14 -16.82
CA PHE A 648 21.64 4.19 -16.37
C PHE A 648 22.80 4.11 -17.36
N GLN A 649 22.52 4.10 -18.66
CA GLN A 649 23.55 4.21 -19.70
C GLN A 649 24.42 5.47 -19.53
N TYR A 650 23.80 6.61 -19.20
CA TYR A 650 24.54 7.85 -18.96
C TYR A 650 25.49 7.70 -17.75
N LEU A 651 25.07 7.04 -16.67
CA LEU A 651 25.89 6.83 -15.48
C LEU A 651 27.06 5.87 -15.76
N VAL A 652 26.79 4.72 -16.37
CA VAL A 652 27.80 3.70 -16.72
C VAL A 652 28.86 4.31 -17.65
N LYS A 653 28.45 4.98 -18.71
CA LYS A 653 29.37 5.65 -19.65
C LYS A 653 30.22 6.76 -19.02
N TYR A 654 29.79 7.33 -17.91
CA TYR A 654 30.61 8.26 -17.15
C TYR A 654 31.72 7.52 -16.40
N PHE A 655 31.36 6.46 -15.64
CA PHE A 655 32.33 5.71 -14.82
C PHE A 655 33.25 4.80 -15.61
N GLU A 656 32.85 4.35 -16.81
CA GLU A 656 33.71 3.65 -17.77
C GLU A 656 34.97 4.43 -18.12
N LYS A 657 34.92 5.76 -18.05
CA LYS A 657 36.03 6.67 -18.37
C LYS A 657 36.85 7.11 -17.16
N GLN A 658 36.57 6.62 -15.98
CA GLN A 658 37.28 7.01 -14.78
C GLN A 658 38.38 5.99 -14.46
N ASP A 659 39.55 6.49 -14.03
CA ASP A 659 40.68 5.63 -13.62
C ASP A 659 40.50 5.00 -12.24
N GLU A 660 39.66 5.59 -11.38
CA GLU A 660 39.38 5.03 -10.07
C GLU A 660 38.41 3.83 -10.18
N PRO A 661 38.76 2.69 -9.56
CA PRO A 661 37.87 1.54 -9.57
C PRO A 661 36.50 1.91 -8.95
N THR A 662 35.46 1.60 -9.70
CA THR A 662 34.06 1.88 -9.29
C THR A 662 33.18 0.71 -9.66
N ILE A 663 32.35 0.29 -8.70
CA ILE A 663 31.31 -0.73 -8.88
C ILE A 663 29.95 -0.10 -8.69
N ILE A 664 29.03 -0.43 -9.57
CA ILE A 664 27.64 0.05 -9.56
C ILE A 664 26.75 -1.18 -9.44
N CYS A 665 25.94 -1.22 -8.38
CA CYS A 665 24.85 -2.18 -8.25
C CYS A 665 23.53 -1.46 -8.36
N MET A 666 22.66 -1.85 -9.30
CA MET A 666 21.31 -1.34 -9.41
C MET A 666 20.31 -2.50 -9.27
N PHE A 667 19.24 -2.28 -8.51
CA PHE A 667 18.14 -3.23 -8.33
C PHE A 667 16.80 -2.52 -8.25
N GLY A 668 15.70 -3.27 -8.52
CA GLY A 668 14.34 -2.76 -8.33
C GLY A 668 13.82 -3.08 -6.93
N ASP A 669 13.14 -2.13 -6.31
CA ASP A 669 12.58 -2.30 -4.96
C ASP A 669 11.35 -3.20 -4.93
N HIS A 670 10.51 -3.12 -5.96
CA HIS A 670 9.32 -3.94 -6.19
C HIS A 670 8.76 -3.75 -7.61
N HIS A 671 7.91 -4.65 -8.04
CA HIS A 671 7.13 -4.44 -9.26
C HIS A 671 6.08 -3.33 -9.06
N PRO A 672 5.73 -2.59 -10.12
CA PRO A 672 4.67 -1.59 -10.09
C PRO A 672 3.29 -2.24 -9.90
N SER A 673 2.38 -1.50 -9.27
CA SER A 673 0.96 -1.84 -9.25
C SER A 673 0.31 -1.28 -10.50
N ILE A 674 0.27 -2.08 -11.56
CA ILE A 674 -0.37 -1.80 -12.86
C ILE A 674 -1.48 -2.82 -13.12
N GLU A 675 -2.13 -2.74 -14.29
CA GLU A 675 -3.25 -3.62 -14.63
C GLU A 675 -2.93 -5.10 -14.37
N THR A 676 -3.79 -5.76 -13.61
CA THR A 676 -3.64 -7.20 -13.32
C THR A 676 -3.63 -8.04 -14.58
N GLU A 677 -4.39 -7.63 -15.60
CA GLU A 677 -4.47 -8.27 -16.91
C GLU A 677 -3.09 -8.38 -17.59
N PHE A 678 -2.23 -7.40 -17.38
CA PHE A 678 -0.86 -7.46 -17.89
C PHE A 678 -0.09 -8.66 -17.32
N TYR A 679 -0.15 -8.87 -15.99
CA TYR A 679 0.47 -10.04 -15.37
C TYR A 679 -0.21 -11.36 -15.75
N GLU A 680 -1.53 -11.37 -15.89
CA GLU A 680 -2.27 -12.55 -16.35
C GLU A 680 -1.84 -12.96 -17.75
N THR A 681 -1.64 -11.99 -18.63
CA THR A 681 -1.13 -12.22 -19.99
C THR A 681 0.30 -12.77 -19.97
N LEU A 682 1.19 -12.17 -19.17
CA LEU A 682 2.57 -12.61 -19.02
C LEU A 682 2.69 -14.04 -18.52
N LEU A 683 1.86 -14.41 -17.56
CA LEU A 683 1.91 -15.70 -16.87
C LEU A 683 1.02 -16.76 -17.56
N GLY A 684 0.14 -16.35 -18.50
CA GLY A 684 -0.80 -17.23 -19.17
C GLY A 684 -1.86 -17.83 -18.24
N LYS A 685 -2.09 -17.23 -17.07
CA LYS A 685 -3.00 -17.69 -16.03
C LYS A 685 -3.76 -16.53 -15.39
N LYS A 686 -5.03 -16.75 -15.04
CA LYS A 686 -5.80 -15.80 -14.22
C LYS A 686 -5.21 -15.72 -12.81
N GLN A 687 -5.28 -14.53 -12.20
CA GLN A 687 -4.75 -14.30 -10.85
C GLN A 687 -5.35 -15.24 -9.79
N SER A 688 -6.62 -15.65 -9.97
CA SER A 688 -7.29 -16.64 -9.10
C SER A 688 -6.62 -18.01 -9.07
N ASP A 689 -5.86 -18.34 -10.11
CA ASP A 689 -5.28 -19.67 -10.34
C ASP A 689 -3.75 -19.69 -10.09
N TRP A 690 -3.20 -18.57 -9.59
CA TRP A 690 -1.77 -18.46 -9.31
C TRP A 690 -1.40 -19.30 -8.09
N GLY A 691 -0.39 -20.14 -8.27
CA GLY A 691 0.31 -20.80 -7.20
C GLY A 691 1.51 -19.99 -6.71
N LEU A 692 2.33 -20.58 -5.83
CA LEU A 692 3.51 -19.92 -5.27
C LEU A 692 4.52 -19.50 -6.36
N GLU A 693 4.70 -20.29 -7.41
CA GLU A 693 5.61 -19.99 -8.53
C GLU A 693 5.21 -18.71 -9.28
N GLU A 694 3.92 -18.55 -9.60
CA GLU A 694 3.42 -17.34 -10.28
C GLU A 694 3.48 -16.13 -9.34
N ILE A 695 3.19 -16.32 -8.06
CA ILE A 695 3.32 -15.25 -7.07
C ILE A 695 4.76 -14.77 -7.01
N GLN A 696 5.73 -15.69 -6.91
CA GLN A 696 7.15 -15.33 -6.83
C GLN A 696 7.66 -14.56 -8.06
N LYS A 697 7.14 -14.85 -9.24
CA LYS A 697 7.48 -14.09 -10.46
C LYS A 697 7.09 -12.61 -10.36
N ARG A 698 6.04 -12.26 -9.61
CA ARG A 698 5.68 -10.85 -9.35
C ARG A 698 6.59 -10.17 -8.31
N TYR A 699 7.42 -10.93 -7.63
CA TYR A 699 8.37 -10.45 -6.64
C TYR A 699 9.82 -10.52 -7.15
N ALA A 700 10.02 -10.87 -8.43
CA ALA A 700 11.31 -10.97 -9.06
C ALA A 700 11.66 -9.67 -9.80
N THR A 701 12.37 -8.75 -9.16
CA THR A 701 12.91 -7.54 -9.80
C THR A 701 14.25 -7.82 -10.46
N PRO A 702 14.68 -7.04 -11.45
CA PRO A 702 16.04 -7.16 -11.97
C PRO A 702 17.06 -6.60 -11.00
N PHE A 703 18.24 -7.21 -10.96
CA PHE A 703 19.43 -6.56 -10.42
C PHE A 703 20.59 -6.67 -11.41
N ILE A 704 21.47 -5.67 -11.39
CA ILE A 704 22.68 -5.62 -12.19
C ILE A 704 23.84 -5.10 -11.35
N ILE A 705 24.99 -5.78 -11.43
CA ILE A 705 26.26 -5.29 -10.91
C ILE A 705 27.19 -5.10 -12.10
N TRP A 706 27.70 -3.92 -12.25
CA TRP A 706 28.68 -3.53 -13.27
C TRP A 706 29.88 -2.83 -12.63
N ALA A 707 31.06 -3.08 -13.15
CA ALA A 707 32.26 -2.40 -12.68
C ALA A 707 33.13 -1.92 -13.85
N ASN A 708 33.91 -0.86 -13.63
CA ASN A 708 34.94 -0.43 -14.58
C ASN A 708 36.27 -1.15 -14.38
N TYR A 709 36.24 -2.29 -13.70
CA TYR A 709 37.36 -3.19 -13.47
C TYR A 709 36.89 -4.64 -13.55
N ASP A 710 37.80 -5.58 -13.63
CA ASP A 710 37.53 -7.00 -13.82
C ASP A 710 36.77 -7.59 -12.62
N ILE A 711 35.55 -8.08 -12.84
CA ILE A 711 34.69 -8.81 -11.89
C ILE A 711 34.22 -10.13 -12.51
N GLU A 712 33.69 -11.04 -11.68
CA GLU A 712 33.05 -12.24 -12.21
C GLU A 712 31.84 -11.91 -13.06
N GLU A 713 31.72 -12.53 -14.22
CA GLU A 713 30.58 -12.35 -15.13
C GLU A 713 29.56 -13.48 -14.95
N ALA A 714 28.28 -13.11 -14.89
CA ALA A 714 27.18 -14.08 -14.83
C ALA A 714 25.87 -13.49 -15.31
N LYS A 715 25.05 -14.30 -15.95
CA LYS A 715 23.65 -13.99 -16.31
C LYS A 715 22.69 -14.98 -15.67
N GLU A 716 21.42 -14.60 -15.57
CA GLU A 716 20.35 -15.42 -14.98
C GLU A 716 20.58 -15.83 -13.51
N VAL A 717 21.36 -15.05 -12.77
CA VAL A 717 21.55 -15.25 -11.34
C VAL A 717 20.23 -15.03 -10.61
N SER A 718 19.94 -15.86 -9.63
CA SER A 718 18.75 -15.72 -8.78
C SER A 718 19.17 -15.58 -7.33
N ILE A 719 18.82 -14.47 -6.72
CA ILE A 719 19.09 -14.17 -5.30
C ILE A 719 17.84 -13.60 -4.64
N SER A 720 17.89 -13.37 -3.35
CA SER A 720 16.95 -12.48 -2.67
C SER A 720 17.65 -11.24 -2.11
N ASN A 721 16.86 -10.19 -1.91
CA ASN A 721 17.35 -8.85 -1.62
C ASN A 721 18.26 -8.79 -0.37
N ASN A 722 18.02 -9.63 0.63
CA ASN A 722 18.88 -9.78 1.81
C ASN A 722 20.25 -10.41 1.54
N TYR A 723 20.52 -10.94 0.33
CA TYR A 723 21.82 -11.47 -0.08
C TYR A 723 22.60 -10.51 -0.99
N LEU A 724 21.94 -9.47 -1.50
CA LEU A 724 22.51 -8.54 -2.48
C LEU A 724 23.77 -7.83 -1.94
N GLU A 725 23.75 -7.41 -0.67
CA GLU A 725 24.89 -6.82 0.03
C GLU A 725 26.12 -7.72 -0.02
N ASN A 726 25.97 -9.01 0.24
CA ASN A 726 27.07 -9.96 0.22
C ASN A 726 27.71 -10.06 -1.15
N MET A 727 26.91 -10.18 -2.20
CA MET A 727 27.40 -10.25 -3.57
C MET A 727 28.15 -8.98 -3.96
N LEU A 728 27.60 -7.82 -3.65
CA LEU A 728 28.22 -6.53 -3.92
C LEU A 728 29.59 -6.40 -3.22
N LEU A 729 29.66 -6.74 -1.93
CA LEU A 729 30.90 -6.67 -1.15
C LEU A 729 31.96 -7.63 -1.70
N LYS A 730 31.59 -8.85 -2.07
CA LYS A 730 32.53 -9.84 -2.67
C LYS A 730 33.11 -9.31 -3.98
N GLN A 731 32.28 -8.74 -4.86
CA GLN A 731 32.75 -8.20 -6.12
C GLN A 731 33.54 -6.87 -5.94
N ALA A 732 33.31 -6.14 -4.85
CA ALA A 732 34.12 -5.00 -4.44
C ALA A 732 35.46 -5.40 -3.79
N GLY A 733 35.79 -6.69 -3.65
CA GLY A 733 37.00 -7.21 -3.00
C GLY A 733 37.01 -7.02 -1.49
N ILE A 734 35.84 -6.86 -0.86
CA ILE A 734 35.68 -6.55 0.56
C ILE A 734 35.32 -7.85 1.32
N THR A 735 36.02 -8.12 2.40
CA THR A 735 35.74 -9.26 3.28
C THR A 735 34.38 -9.11 3.94
N LEU A 736 33.60 -10.19 3.93
CA LEU A 736 32.27 -10.20 4.57
C LEU A 736 32.41 -10.22 6.10
N PRO A 737 31.53 -9.52 6.77
CA PRO A 737 31.34 -9.65 8.22
C PRO A 737 30.87 -11.03 8.64
N LEU A 738 31.11 -11.39 9.90
CA LEU A 738 30.75 -12.72 10.42
C LEU A 738 29.23 -12.98 10.24
N TYR A 739 28.38 -11.99 10.47
CA TYR A 739 26.95 -12.09 10.21
C TYR A 739 26.65 -12.33 8.72
N ASN A 740 27.28 -11.57 7.85
CA ASN A 740 27.13 -11.71 6.40
C ASN A 740 27.71 -13.04 5.89
N GLN A 741 28.80 -13.56 6.51
CA GLN A 741 29.30 -14.93 6.22
C GLN A 741 28.26 -15.99 6.61
N TYR A 742 27.52 -15.80 7.73
CA TYR A 742 26.45 -16.71 8.08
C TYR A 742 25.30 -16.65 7.06
N ILE A 743 24.91 -15.46 6.62
CA ILE A 743 23.89 -15.26 5.55
C ILE A 743 24.36 -15.91 4.25
N GLU A 744 25.65 -15.82 3.92
CA GLU A 744 26.23 -16.50 2.77
C GLU A 744 26.06 -18.01 2.87
N LYS A 745 26.31 -18.61 4.06
CA LYS A 745 26.03 -20.02 4.29
C LYS A 745 24.56 -20.38 4.10
N VAL A 746 23.64 -19.52 4.54
CA VAL A 746 22.19 -19.70 4.31
C VAL A 746 21.90 -19.72 2.82
N SER A 747 22.48 -18.80 2.05
CA SER A 747 22.23 -18.69 0.60
C SER A 747 22.74 -19.91 -0.19
N GLN A 748 23.69 -20.68 0.33
CA GLN A 748 24.18 -21.90 -0.31
C GLN A 748 23.12 -23.00 -0.39
N ASP A 749 22.24 -23.11 0.62
CA ASP A 749 21.16 -24.10 0.66
C ASP A 749 19.81 -23.48 0.27
N ILE A 750 19.66 -22.17 0.42
CA ILE A 750 18.45 -21.39 0.16
C ILE A 750 18.82 -20.23 -0.77
N PRO A 751 18.94 -20.46 -2.08
CA PRO A 751 19.38 -19.45 -3.05
C PRO A 751 18.58 -18.16 -3.04
N ALA A 752 17.28 -18.22 -2.75
CA ALA A 752 16.41 -17.08 -2.61
C ALA A 752 15.33 -17.33 -1.57
N MET A 753 14.94 -16.28 -0.86
CA MET A 753 13.84 -16.30 0.11
C MET A 753 13.17 -14.93 0.21
N ASN A 754 11.89 -14.89 0.50
CA ASN A 754 11.17 -13.67 0.81
C ASN A 754 9.96 -13.98 1.72
N VAL A 755 9.07 -13.04 1.94
CA VAL A 755 7.88 -13.25 2.78
C VAL A 755 6.97 -14.38 2.31
N ASN A 756 7.01 -14.74 1.01
CA ASN A 756 6.11 -15.72 0.40
C ASN A 756 6.63 -17.17 0.49
N GLY A 757 7.94 -17.37 0.55
CA GLY A 757 8.52 -18.69 0.54
C GLY A 757 10.04 -18.68 0.37
N TYR A 758 10.62 -19.84 0.16
CA TYR A 758 12.04 -20.01 -0.14
C TYR A 758 12.24 -20.93 -1.34
N MET A 759 13.35 -20.72 -2.06
CA MET A 759 13.78 -21.51 -3.19
C MET A 759 14.80 -22.57 -2.73
N ASP A 760 14.65 -23.81 -3.17
CA ASP A 760 15.65 -24.86 -2.95
C ASP A 760 16.75 -24.82 -4.03
N MET A 761 17.77 -25.64 -3.85
CA MET A 761 18.91 -25.77 -4.77
C MET A 761 18.54 -26.27 -6.18
N ASN A 762 17.32 -26.76 -6.37
CA ASN A 762 16.80 -27.16 -7.68
C ASN A 762 16.00 -26.04 -8.35
N GLY A 763 15.87 -24.87 -7.71
CA GLY A 763 15.12 -23.72 -8.19
C GLY A 763 13.60 -23.83 -7.96
N LYS A 764 13.17 -24.75 -7.10
CA LYS A 764 11.75 -24.92 -6.78
C LYS A 764 11.38 -24.11 -5.54
N TRP A 765 10.25 -23.44 -5.60
CA TRP A 765 9.72 -22.68 -4.48
C TRP A 765 8.90 -23.55 -3.51
N HIS A 766 9.07 -23.29 -2.22
CA HIS A 766 8.39 -23.93 -1.11
C HIS A 766 7.76 -22.90 -0.18
N ASN A 767 6.57 -23.21 0.35
CA ASN A 767 6.04 -22.43 1.47
C ASN A 767 6.83 -22.78 2.75
N TYR A 768 6.93 -21.83 3.64
CA TYR A 768 7.53 -22.08 4.95
C TYR A 768 6.71 -23.10 5.74
N GLY A 769 7.40 -24.07 6.33
CA GLY A 769 6.80 -25.16 7.09
C GLY A 769 6.32 -26.36 6.28
N ASP A 770 6.34 -26.28 4.92
CA ASP A 770 5.98 -27.39 4.06
C ASP A 770 7.18 -28.29 3.81
N SER A 771 7.24 -29.46 4.47
CA SER A 771 8.23 -30.52 4.18
C SER A 771 9.70 -30.06 4.13
N GLU A 772 10.07 -29.08 4.98
CA GLU A 772 11.45 -28.60 5.07
C GLU A 772 12.41 -29.71 5.46
N SER A 773 13.58 -29.74 4.80
CA SER A 773 14.66 -30.57 5.28
C SER A 773 15.15 -30.09 6.64
N LYS A 774 15.70 -30.98 7.48
CA LYS A 774 16.24 -30.59 8.79
C LYS A 774 17.31 -29.49 8.67
N THR A 775 18.11 -29.52 7.61
CA THR A 775 19.13 -28.50 7.33
C THR A 775 18.50 -27.15 7.07
N VAL A 776 17.55 -27.04 6.13
CA VAL A 776 16.85 -25.80 5.79
C VAL A 776 16.14 -25.24 7.01
N SER A 777 15.37 -26.06 7.73
CA SER A 777 14.66 -25.64 8.93
C SER A 777 15.61 -25.12 10.01
N SER A 778 16.77 -25.77 10.21
CA SER A 778 17.78 -25.32 11.17
C SER A 778 18.44 -23.99 10.74
N LEU A 779 18.78 -23.84 9.46
CA LEU A 779 19.36 -22.60 8.92
C LEU A 779 18.41 -21.43 9.07
N LEU A 780 17.15 -21.58 8.67
CA LEU A 780 16.11 -20.54 8.79
C LEU A 780 15.85 -20.17 10.25
N HIS A 781 15.76 -21.18 11.12
CA HIS A 781 15.52 -20.94 12.54
C HIS A 781 16.70 -20.23 13.22
N ASN A 782 17.93 -20.62 12.93
CA ASN A 782 19.11 -19.94 13.44
C ASN A 782 19.22 -18.51 12.89
N TYR A 783 18.86 -18.29 11.62
CA TYR A 783 18.82 -16.96 11.04
C TYR A 783 17.78 -16.06 11.73
N GLU A 784 16.60 -16.62 12.00
CA GLU A 784 15.56 -15.93 12.79
C GLU A 784 16.05 -15.57 14.20
N ILE A 785 16.75 -16.47 14.88
CA ILE A 785 17.35 -16.23 16.21
C ILE A 785 18.38 -15.11 16.16
N LEU A 786 19.28 -15.14 15.17
CA LEU A 786 20.31 -14.11 15.01
C LEU A 786 19.70 -12.75 14.73
N GLN A 787 18.74 -12.68 13.79
CA GLN A 787 18.03 -11.44 13.47
C GLN A 787 17.19 -10.93 14.64
N TYR A 788 16.50 -11.81 15.39
CA TYR A 788 15.76 -11.41 16.57
C TYR A 788 16.68 -10.82 17.65
N GLY A 789 17.83 -11.46 17.91
CA GLY A 789 18.85 -10.94 18.82
C GLY A 789 19.36 -9.56 18.44
N TYR A 790 19.49 -9.30 17.14
CA TYR A 790 19.84 -7.99 16.59
C TYR A 790 18.87 -6.87 17.01
N TYR A 791 17.55 -7.17 17.03
CA TYR A 791 16.50 -6.17 17.34
C TYR A 791 16.11 -6.11 18.80
N SER A 792 16.10 -7.22 19.52
CA SER A 792 15.52 -7.32 20.86
C SER A 792 16.53 -7.23 21.99
N ASP A 793 17.82 -7.44 21.70
CA ASP A 793 18.81 -7.50 22.75
C ASP A 793 19.18 -6.12 23.29
N SER A 794 18.93 -5.90 24.57
CA SER A 794 19.35 -4.68 25.26
C SER A 794 20.87 -4.64 25.48
N ASP A 795 21.51 -5.82 25.60
CA ASP A 795 22.96 -5.94 25.62
C ASP A 795 23.53 -6.20 24.24
N LYS A 796 23.74 -5.13 23.48
CA LYS A 796 24.31 -5.16 22.15
C LYS A 796 25.77 -5.64 22.09
N THR A 797 26.37 -6.06 23.19
CA THR A 797 27.79 -6.45 23.28
C THR A 797 28.08 -7.66 22.42
N THR A 798 27.21 -8.68 22.44
CA THR A 798 27.35 -9.88 21.60
C THR A 798 27.11 -9.54 20.14
N MET A 799 26.10 -8.72 19.84
CA MET A 799 25.80 -8.26 18.50
C MET A 799 26.89 -7.35 17.93
N LYS A 800 27.50 -6.49 18.76
CA LYS A 800 28.65 -5.70 18.34
C LYS A 800 29.84 -6.56 17.91
N LYS A 801 30.03 -7.73 18.51
CA LYS A 801 31.09 -8.66 18.08
C LYS A 801 30.80 -9.27 16.68
N LEU A 802 29.53 -9.57 16.37
CA LEU A 802 29.11 -10.06 15.07
C LEU A 802 29.42 -9.10 13.92
N PHE A 803 29.30 -7.81 14.21
CA PHE A 803 29.52 -6.74 13.27
C PHE A 803 30.81 -5.95 13.57
N GLN A 804 31.58 -6.35 14.56
CA GLN A 804 32.92 -5.83 14.82
C GLN A 804 33.92 -6.71 14.10
N TRP A 805 34.54 -6.11 13.16
CA TRP A 805 35.63 -6.60 12.37
C TRP A 805 36.93 -6.50 13.18
N LYS A 806 37.75 -7.49 13.05
CA LYS A 806 39.15 -7.43 13.50
C LYS A 806 39.94 -6.53 12.58
#